data_bc621f5f64df5b4904ce9ff1f528fdf3
#
_entry.id   bc621f5f64df5b4904ce9ff1f528fdf3
#
_cell.length_a   1.000
_cell.length_b   1.000
_cell.length_c   1.000
_cell.angle_alpha   90.00
_cell.angle_beta   90.00
_cell.angle_gamma   90.00
#
_symmetry.space_group_name_H-M   'P 1'
#
loop_
_entity.id
_entity.type
_entity.pdbx_description
1 polymer ?
#
loop_
_entity_poly.entity_id
_entity_poly.type
_entity_poly.pdbx_seq_one_letter_code
_entity_poly.pdbx_strand_id
1 'polypeptide(L)'
;MKNNKENIMHKSDEIRIIGGTGKFEELLKVIADGKTTIVRYDSPEEAVNAESMECTAYFIMPHYERGEKFVPEMNFETIKKFAGLQQKGQKLFIENYMACDYLHSSVFGHQVDGLERHFFNEYLIADNELKADIDGYILQARNSYYYPGRAMGYHTDYGRKVLLSASDCIGTHNIFKEGSFSFPVLVRVFNFFASAMNMTEYDGTMMLPFFRWKEVYAFLFNEILDIEKVKVKAAFEKVFKPISVYGKSFNTLENVVEKAVKWHFNSGLMLDKDGTKGIYEMITSYNLKPRANIRMDSEMLTGVLLCKYGKIDNDKKLIKTGKNLIRFLLDNGIQVEKGEAAGLFKWFHDLGMGPHVIYSSDAGRGGLTMINMYKLFKDEEYLERSRKLGDAIIRWLGPEGLLCGNFNSRTGFSGRQSAEHVTDNPVYYGEMTSFMLQLYKHTGETKYKDAVLKYANKIMSKFPNTKPFGYSDNFTYSRYLLMLASVQELAGMDLSEKINDCLRFFKNLQHNSGGIRETPIRLTDHAEAGVGIGDSSDNIADMLYCNNFILCALSVICKMKNPHSIDLNLARDIYDKLRDFILAAQIKDSGPRFDGGWMRAFDMDHNEYYGLNKDKDWGAYCIMAGWITGFIPLALLNELGEDSFFI
;
A
#
# COMPACT_ATOMS: atom_id res chain seq x y z
N MET A 1 -17.93 60.41 -36.91
CA MET A 1 -17.92 58.96 -36.57
C MET A 1 -16.56 58.41 -36.95
N LYS A 2 -15.64 58.33 -35.97
CA LYS A 2 -14.33 57.72 -36.15
C LYS A 2 -14.45 56.26 -35.65
N ASN A 3 -14.23 55.31 -36.53
CA ASN A 3 -14.13 53.89 -36.20
C ASN A 3 -12.93 53.66 -35.27
N ASN A 4 -13.18 53.43 -34.00
CA ASN A 4 -12.26 52.74 -33.13
C ASN A 4 -12.28 51.29 -33.52
N LYS A 5 -11.37 50.86 -34.37
CA LYS A 5 -10.94 49.48 -34.45
C LYS A 5 -10.12 49.23 -33.17
N GLU A 6 -10.73 48.61 -32.18
CA GLU A 6 -9.99 47.97 -31.11
C GLU A 6 -9.00 46.99 -31.76
N ASN A 7 -7.74 47.27 -31.60
CA ASN A 7 -6.66 46.32 -31.89
C ASN A 7 -6.84 45.14 -30.93
N ILE A 8 -7.55 44.11 -31.36
CA ILE A 8 -7.46 42.80 -30.73
C ILE A 8 -6.05 42.31 -31.07
N MET A 9 -5.11 42.55 -30.17
CA MET A 9 -3.81 41.90 -30.21
C MET A 9 -4.07 40.41 -30.20
N HIS A 10 -3.72 39.74 -31.27
CA HIS A 10 -3.67 38.29 -31.32
C HIS A 10 -2.61 37.86 -30.29
N LYS A 11 -3.06 37.22 -29.18
CA LYS A 11 -2.15 36.48 -28.32
C LYS A 11 -1.34 35.55 -29.21
N SER A 12 -0.03 35.57 -29.06
CA SER A 12 0.80 34.60 -29.76
C SER A 12 0.46 33.21 -29.21
N ASP A 13 0.16 32.27 -30.09
CA ASP A 13 -0.10 30.87 -29.72
C ASP A 13 1.21 30.16 -29.30
N GLU A 14 1.91 30.76 -28.34
CA GLU A 14 3.23 30.33 -27.87
C GLU A 14 3.17 29.97 -26.39
N ILE A 15 3.69 28.80 -26.03
CA ILE A 15 3.97 28.36 -24.66
C ILE A 15 5.47 28.42 -24.44
N ARG A 16 5.90 29.15 -23.41
CA ARG A 16 7.32 29.28 -23.05
C ARG A 16 7.68 28.35 -21.91
N ILE A 17 8.67 27.52 -22.14
CA ILE A 17 9.16 26.53 -21.16
C ILE A 17 10.59 26.88 -20.76
N ILE A 18 10.85 26.93 -19.47
CA ILE A 18 12.15 27.07 -18.87
C ILE A 18 12.38 25.83 -17.99
N GLY A 19 13.49 25.14 -18.19
CA GLY A 19 13.72 23.87 -17.51
C GLY A 19 12.75 22.78 -17.94
N GLY A 20 12.46 21.84 -17.04
CA GLY A 20 11.51 20.75 -17.24
C GLY A 20 11.91 19.78 -18.37
N THR A 21 11.72 18.51 -18.10
CA THR A 21 11.95 17.44 -19.09
C THR A 21 10.95 16.33 -18.81
N GLY A 22 10.94 15.31 -19.69
CA GLY A 22 10.18 14.09 -19.43
C GLY A 22 8.70 14.21 -19.71
N LYS A 23 7.90 13.51 -18.91
CA LYS A 23 6.46 13.28 -19.15
C LYS A 23 5.62 14.55 -19.10
N PHE A 24 5.99 15.53 -18.29
CA PHE A 24 5.27 16.80 -18.24
C PHE A 24 5.36 17.58 -19.56
N GLU A 25 6.56 17.64 -20.14
CA GLU A 25 6.76 18.28 -21.45
C GLU A 25 6.08 17.49 -22.58
N GLU A 26 6.12 16.15 -22.50
CA GLU A 26 5.38 15.29 -23.42
C GLU A 26 3.88 15.59 -23.37
N LEU A 27 3.33 15.77 -22.18
CA LEU A 27 1.94 16.16 -21.98
C LEU A 27 1.64 17.53 -22.61
N LEU A 28 2.49 18.54 -22.38
CA LEU A 28 2.34 19.84 -23.01
C LEU A 28 2.33 19.76 -24.54
N LYS A 29 3.22 18.96 -25.13
CA LYS A 29 3.25 18.75 -26.60
C LYS A 29 1.98 18.08 -27.12
N VAL A 30 1.43 17.10 -26.41
CA VAL A 30 0.17 16.44 -26.78
C VAL A 30 -1.01 17.39 -26.66
N ILE A 31 -1.03 18.23 -25.63
CA ILE A 31 -2.09 19.22 -25.39
C ILE A 31 -2.06 20.33 -26.44
N ALA A 32 -0.88 20.79 -26.82
CA ALA A 32 -0.69 21.84 -27.84
C ALA A 32 -1.19 21.43 -29.22
N ASP A 33 -1.27 20.12 -29.50
CA ASP A 33 -1.84 19.53 -30.74
C ASP A 33 -1.31 20.15 -32.04
N GLY A 34 -0.06 20.60 -32.04
CA GLY A 34 0.60 21.24 -33.20
C GLY A 34 0.08 22.64 -33.57
N LYS A 35 -0.89 23.18 -32.81
CA LYS A 35 -1.45 24.53 -33.04
C LYS A 35 -0.74 25.59 -32.24
N THR A 36 -0.27 25.25 -31.06
CA THR A 36 0.48 26.13 -30.17
C THR A 36 1.95 25.80 -30.26
N THR A 37 2.79 26.80 -30.52
CA THR A 37 4.24 26.62 -30.57
C THR A 37 4.80 26.54 -29.16
N ILE A 38 5.60 25.50 -28.88
CA ILE A 38 6.33 25.38 -27.62
C ILE A 38 7.76 25.85 -27.85
N VAL A 39 8.16 26.92 -27.15
CA VAL A 39 9.51 27.49 -27.23
C VAL A 39 10.21 27.26 -25.89
N ARG A 40 11.42 26.71 -25.96
CA ARG A 40 12.27 26.49 -24.81
C ARG A 40 13.29 27.58 -24.66
N TYR A 41 13.49 28.05 -23.43
CA TYR A 41 14.49 29.02 -23.05
C TYR A 41 15.41 28.42 -21.98
N ASP A 42 16.68 28.83 -21.98
CA ASP A 42 17.67 28.36 -21.03
C ASP A 42 17.50 29.01 -19.65
N SER A 43 16.91 30.21 -19.61
CA SER A 43 16.66 30.94 -18.35
C SER A 43 15.33 31.69 -18.34
N PRO A 44 14.76 31.96 -17.14
CA PRO A 44 13.61 32.85 -17.00
C PRO A 44 13.86 34.27 -17.57
N GLU A 45 15.10 34.77 -17.49
CA GLU A 45 15.45 36.06 -18.00
C GLU A 45 15.38 36.15 -19.52
N GLU A 46 15.87 35.16 -20.22
CA GLU A 46 15.74 35.06 -21.68
C GLU A 46 14.27 34.99 -22.09
N ALA A 47 13.48 34.14 -21.42
CA ALA A 47 12.09 33.94 -21.74
C ALA A 47 11.26 35.23 -21.60
N VAL A 48 11.51 36.02 -20.55
CA VAL A 48 10.78 37.25 -20.28
C VAL A 48 11.25 38.44 -21.14
N ASN A 49 12.44 38.35 -21.69
CA ASN A 49 13.05 39.39 -22.56
C ASN A 49 12.87 39.12 -24.07
N ALA A 50 12.25 37.98 -24.45
CA ALA A 50 12.00 37.66 -25.84
C ALA A 50 11.16 38.75 -26.54
N GLU A 51 11.37 38.94 -27.85
CA GLU A 51 10.85 40.07 -28.64
C GLU A 51 9.34 40.28 -28.52
N SER A 52 8.56 39.20 -28.33
CA SER A 52 7.16 39.30 -27.98
C SER A 52 7.00 39.00 -26.50
N MET A 53 6.65 39.98 -25.67
CA MET A 53 6.40 39.76 -24.24
C MET A 53 5.08 39.00 -23.98
N GLU A 54 4.22 38.83 -24.97
CA GLU A 54 2.93 38.18 -24.83
C GLU A 54 3.00 36.77 -25.41
N CYS A 55 2.71 35.80 -24.56
CA CYS A 55 2.58 34.39 -24.92
C CYS A 55 1.34 33.81 -24.22
N THR A 56 0.96 32.58 -24.54
CA THR A 56 -0.17 31.93 -23.88
C THR A 56 0.12 31.69 -22.40
N ALA A 57 1.27 31.10 -22.09
CA ALA A 57 1.70 30.84 -20.71
C ALA A 57 3.22 30.63 -20.61
N TYR A 58 3.72 30.83 -19.39
CA TYR A 58 5.07 30.46 -18.99
C TYR A 58 5.03 29.25 -18.06
N PHE A 59 5.95 28.29 -18.28
CA PHE A 59 6.21 27.18 -17.40
C PHE A 59 7.65 27.21 -16.95
N ILE A 60 7.89 27.50 -15.67
CA ILE A 60 9.22 27.56 -15.06
C ILE A 60 9.36 26.33 -14.17
N MET A 61 10.24 25.43 -14.54
CA MET A 61 10.38 24.11 -13.94
C MET A 61 11.83 23.76 -13.68
N PRO A 62 12.16 22.98 -12.67
CA PRO A 62 13.51 22.46 -12.49
C PRO A 62 13.94 21.58 -13.66
N HIS A 63 15.24 21.47 -13.88
CA HIS A 63 15.81 20.47 -14.78
C HIS A 63 16.87 19.65 -14.06
N TYR A 64 17.19 18.49 -14.62
CA TYR A 64 18.18 17.58 -14.08
C TYR A 64 19.35 17.45 -15.04
N GLU A 65 20.54 17.63 -14.53
CA GLU A 65 21.79 17.39 -15.26
C GLU A 65 22.69 16.49 -14.44
N ARG A 66 23.14 15.36 -15.02
CA ARG A 66 24.05 14.39 -14.38
C ARG A 66 23.62 13.93 -12.98
N GLY A 67 22.30 13.87 -12.74
CA GLY A 67 21.75 13.48 -11.45
C GLY A 67 21.62 14.59 -10.41
N GLU A 68 22.01 15.80 -10.75
CA GLU A 68 21.81 16.99 -9.93
C GLU A 68 20.59 17.78 -10.42
N LYS A 69 19.86 18.36 -9.48
CA LYS A 69 18.69 19.18 -9.76
C LYS A 69 19.08 20.63 -9.82
N PHE A 70 18.81 21.25 -10.94
CA PHE A 70 18.97 22.68 -11.14
C PHE A 70 17.61 23.36 -11.12
N VAL A 71 17.51 24.38 -10.31
CA VAL A 71 16.34 25.24 -10.21
C VAL A 71 16.63 26.52 -10.97
N PRO A 72 15.78 26.93 -11.92
CA PRO A 72 16.00 28.21 -12.61
C PRO A 72 16.06 29.37 -11.62
N GLU A 73 17.16 30.07 -11.58
CA GLU A 73 17.33 31.27 -10.76
C GLU A 73 16.68 32.46 -11.45
N MET A 74 16.08 33.35 -10.65
CA MET A 74 15.55 34.62 -11.12
C MET A 74 16.15 35.76 -10.33
N ASN A 75 16.74 36.73 -11.05
CA ASN A 75 17.15 37.98 -10.44
C ASN A 75 15.94 38.89 -10.21
N PHE A 76 16.14 39.92 -9.40
CA PHE A 76 15.08 40.84 -8.99
C PHE A 76 14.39 41.54 -10.18
N GLU A 77 15.11 41.90 -11.23
CA GLU A 77 14.55 42.55 -12.41
C GLU A 77 13.67 41.60 -13.23
N THR A 78 14.07 40.33 -13.35
CA THR A 78 13.27 39.28 -13.95
C THR A 78 11.96 39.05 -13.18
N ILE A 79 12.04 39.04 -11.86
CA ILE A 79 10.88 38.91 -10.97
C ILE A 79 9.91 40.09 -11.18
N LYS A 80 10.39 41.32 -11.23
CA LYS A 80 9.57 42.51 -11.51
C LYS A 80 8.86 42.42 -12.86
N LYS A 81 9.53 41.91 -13.89
CA LYS A 81 8.95 41.73 -15.21
C LYS A 81 7.81 40.71 -15.17
N PHE A 82 7.97 39.55 -14.50
CA PHE A 82 6.92 38.59 -14.30
C PHE A 82 5.73 39.15 -13.50
N ALA A 83 6.00 39.94 -12.46
CA ALA A 83 4.97 40.66 -11.71
C ALA A 83 4.18 41.65 -12.59
N GLY A 84 4.85 42.36 -13.47
CA GLY A 84 4.22 43.23 -14.46
C GLY A 84 3.39 42.46 -15.49
N LEU A 85 3.80 41.29 -15.92
CA LEU A 85 3.07 40.41 -16.80
C LEU A 85 1.82 39.85 -16.13
N GLN A 86 1.88 39.52 -14.83
CA GLN A 86 0.72 39.08 -14.05
C GLN A 86 -0.39 40.16 -14.06
N GLN A 87 -0.04 41.43 -13.86
CA GLN A 87 -1.01 42.55 -13.89
C GLN A 87 -1.68 42.68 -15.25
N LYS A 88 -1.04 42.23 -16.33
CA LYS A 88 -1.59 42.18 -17.68
C LYS A 88 -2.38 40.90 -17.98
N GLY A 89 -2.61 40.04 -17.00
CA GLY A 89 -3.36 38.81 -17.16
C GLY A 89 -2.55 37.62 -17.69
N GLN A 90 -1.21 37.72 -17.77
CA GLN A 90 -0.35 36.65 -18.23
C GLN A 90 -0.39 35.46 -17.26
N LYS A 91 -0.45 34.25 -17.81
CA LYS A 91 -0.47 32.99 -17.04
C LYS A 91 0.95 32.50 -16.79
N LEU A 92 1.19 31.98 -15.58
CA LEU A 92 2.47 31.42 -15.16
C LEU A 92 2.25 30.19 -14.29
N PHE A 93 2.93 29.11 -14.62
CA PHE A 93 3.13 27.98 -13.72
C PHE A 93 4.60 27.94 -13.27
N ILE A 94 4.82 27.85 -11.98
CA ILE A 94 6.17 27.78 -11.42
C ILE A 94 6.26 26.56 -10.51
N GLU A 95 7.21 25.71 -10.78
CA GLU A 95 7.52 24.56 -9.96
C GLU A 95 8.85 24.79 -9.26
N ASN A 96 8.89 24.49 -8.02
CA ASN A 96 9.95 24.72 -7.07
C ASN A 96 9.91 26.10 -6.42
N TYR A 97 9.94 26.01 -5.16
CA TYR A 97 9.52 26.96 -4.20
C TYR A 97 10.38 28.23 -4.02
N MET A 98 11.70 28.14 -4.21
CA MET A 98 12.56 29.30 -3.93
C MET A 98 12.26 30.49 -4.83
N ALA A 99 11.89 30.23 -6.08
CA ALA A 99 11.50 31.29 -6.99
C ALA A 99 10.14 31.91 -6.65
N CYS A 100 9.22 31.14 -6.02
CA CYS A 100 7.90 31.63 -5.63
C CYS A 100 7.96 32.60 -4.45
N ASP A 101 8.87 32.43 -3.51
CA ASP A 101 9.00 33.34 -2.37
C ASP A 101 9.36 34.75 -2.81
N TYR A 102 10.28 34.88 -3.77
CA TYR A 102 10.65 36.16 -4.32
C TYR A 102 9.54 36.81 -5.15
N LEU A 103 8.83 36.02 -5.94
CA LEU A 103 7.65 36.49 -6.66
C LEU A 103 6.58 36.97 -5.71
N HIS A 104 6.30 36.20 -4.67
CA HIS A 104 5.31 36.55 -3.67
C HIS A 104 5.68 37.84 -2.93
N SER A 105 6.92 37.96 -2.41
CA SER A 105 7.34 39.15 -1.68
C SER A 105 7.43 40.39 -2.56
N SER A 106 7.83 40.28 -3.81
CA SER A 106 7.92 41.42 -4.72
C SER A 106 6.56 41.87 -5.29
N VAL A 107 5.62 40.93 -5.43
CA VAL A 107 4.26 41.25 -5.91
C VAL A 107 3.41 41.82 -4.78
N PHE A 108 3.58 41.36 -3.54
CA PHE A 108 2.69 41.67 -2.43
C PHE A 108 3.31 42.50 -1.32
N GLY A 109 4.60 42.84 -1.40
CA GLY A 109 5.28 43.68 -0.44
C GLY A 109 5.47 43.13 0.95
N HIS A 110 5.35 41.80 1.12
CA HIS A 110 5.50 41.14 2.40
C HIS A 110 6.78 40.32 2.49
N GLN A 111 7.45 40.43 3.62
CA GLN A 111 8.58 39.61 3.97
C GLN A 111 8.05 38.20 4.37
N VAL A 112 8.58 37.17 3.72
CA VAL A 112 8.28 35.77 4.12
C VAL A 112 9.18 35.40 5.28
N ASP A 113 8.64 35.47 6.49
CA ASP A 113 9.36 35.06 7.68
C ASP A 113 9.31 33.53 7.82
N GLY A 114 10.49 32.92 7.91
CA GLY A 114 10.65 31.53 8.34
C GLY A 114 10.33 30.51 7.27
N LEU A 115 11.34 30.11 6.54
CA LEU A 115 11.28 29.00 5.60
C LEU A 115 11.55 27.70 6.35
N GLU A 116 10.50 27.06 6.85
CA GLU A 116 10.63 25.75 7.46
C GLU A 116 10.58 24.63 6.40
N ARG A 117 11.49 23.68 6.56
CA ARG A 117 11.54 22.48 5.72
C ARG A 117 10.60 21.44 6.31
N HIS A 118 9.48 21.18 5.66
CA HIS A 118 8.58 20.12 6.04
C HIS A 118 8.71 18.93 5.12
N PHE A 119 8.77 17.74 5.68
CA PHE A 119 8.64 16.49 4.94
C PHE A 119 7.16 16.16 4.84
N PHE A 120 6.63 16.14 3.63
CA PHE A 120 5.24 15.72 3.45
C PHE A 120 5.09 14.23 3.78
N ASN A 121 4.14 13.95 4.62
CA ASN A 121 3.62 12.61 4.75
C ASN A 121 2.48 12.43 3.76
N GLU A 122 2.84 12.23 2.48
CA GLU A 122 2.08 11.37 1.56
C GLU A 122 0.67 11.78 1.16
N TYR A 123 -0.08 12.57 1.93
CA TYR A 123 -1.47 12.87 1.64
C TYR A 123 -1.66 14.33 1.21
N LEU A 124 -2.34 14.49 0.09
CA LEU A 124 -2.72 15.79 -0.42
C LEU A 124 -4.24 15.94 -0.34
N ILE A 125 -4.67 17.04 0.22
CA ILE A 125 -6.09 17.41 0.35
C ILE A 125 -6.38 18.51 -0.65
N ALA A 126 -7.38 18.32 -1.48
CA ALA A 126 -7.85 19.36 -2.39
C ALA A 126 -8.67 20.42 -1.64
N ASP A 127 -8.49 21.66 -2.04
CA ASP A 127 -9.18 22.81 -1.46
C ASP A 127 -9.67 23.78 -2.53
N ASN A 128 -10.50 24.75 -2.15
CA ASN A 128 -11.07 25.76 -3.01
C ASN A 128 -11.65 25.19 -4.33
N GLU A 129 -11.28 25.79 -5.48
CA GLU A 129 -11.81 25.40 -6.78
C GLU A 129 -11.48 23.96 -7.18
N LEU A 130 -10.30 23.48 -6.80
CA LEU A 130 -9.90 22.11 -7.10
C LEU A 130 -10.72 21.08 -6.31
N LYS A 131 -11.15 21.43 -5.09
CA LYS A 131 -12.01 20.58 -4.28
C LYS A 131 -13.32 20.22 -4.97
N ALA A 132 -13.90 21.13 -5.73
CA ALA A 132 -15.13 20.86 -6.48
C ALA A 132 -14.92 19.82 -7.58
N ASP A 133 -13.75 19.79 -8.22
CA ASP A 133 -13.45 18.86 -9.30
C ASP A 133 -13.11 17.44 -8.80
N ILE A 134 -12.48 17.33 -7.64
CA ILE A 134 -12.02 16.04 -7.09
C ILE A 134 -12.72 15.67 -5.78
N ASP A 135 -13.82 16.33 -5.47
CA ASP A 135 -14.72 16.07 -4.35
C ASP A 135 -14.03 16.03 -2.97
N GLY A 136 -13.03 16.90 -2.78
CA GLY A 136 -12.28 17.04 -1.53
C GLY A 136 -11.41 15.84 -1.14
N TYR A 137 -11.27 14.88 -2.03
CA TYR A 137 -10.56 13.64 -1.76
C TYR A 137 -9.05 13.81 -1.57
N ILE A 138 -8.47 12.83 -0.90
CA ILE A 138 -7.06 12.76 -0.59
C ILE A 138 -6.33 12.12 -1.75
N LEU A 139 -5.29 12.82 -2.21
CA LEU A 139 -4.34 12.34 -3.21
C LEU A 139 -3.06 11.90 -2.52
N GLN A 140 -2.32 10.98 -3.12
CA GLN A 140 -0.95 10.71 -2.74
C GLN A 140 0.01 11.15 -3.84
N ALA A 141 1.00 11.94 -3.44
CA ALA A 141 2.15 12.26 -4.26
C ALA A 141 3.30 11.36 -3.84
N ARG A 142 3.59 10.33 -4.64
CA ARG A 142 4.66 9.43 -4.31
C ARG A 142 5.97 9.88 -4.89
N ASN A 143 7.01 9.50 -4.14
CA ASN A 143 8.38 9.73 -4.53
C ASN A 143 8.68 11.19 -4.89
N SER A 144 7.86 12.08 -4.38
CA SER A 144 8.29 13.43 -4.24
C SER A 144 9.52 13.35 -3.31
N TYR A 145 10.69 13.07 -3.89
CA TYR A 145 11.92 13.46 -3.27
C TYR A 145 11.77 14.95 -3.08
N TYR A 146 11.23 15.19 -1.95
CA TYR A 146 11.05 16.47 -1.41
C TYR A 146 12.40 17.13 -1.42
N TYR A 147 12.56 17.97 -2.34
CA TYR A 147 13.12 19.17 -1.82
C TYR A 147 12.14 19.54 -0.72
N PRO A 148 12.66 19.73 0.50
CA PRO A 148 11.84 20.14 1.60
C PRO A 148 11.00 21.28 1.05
N GLY A 149 9.75 20.94 0.73
CA GLY A 149 8.82 21.91 0.22
C GLY A 149 8.69 22.90 1.35
N ARG A 150 9.21 24.07 1.15
CA ARG A 150 8.98 25.12 2.11
C ARG A 150 7.51 25.37 2.07
N ALA A 151 6.84 25.13 3.18
CA ALA A 151 5.46 25.48 3.33
C ALA A 151 5.30 26.94 2.90
N MET A 152 4.41 27.18 1.95
CA MET A 152 4.21 28.53 1.48
C MET A 152 3.64 29.36 2.60
N GLY A 153 4.40 30.33 3.07
CA GLY A 153 4.06 31.19 4.18
C GLY A 153 2.66 31.79 4.11
N TYR A 154 2.07 31.92 5.14
CA TYR A 154 0.78 31.86 5.71
C TYR A 154 -0.11 33.08 5.64
N HIS A 155 -0.09 33.95 4.72
CA HIS A 155 -1.06 35.05 4.75
C HIS A 155 -2.11 34.91 3.65
N THR A 156 -3.32 34.56 4.11
CA THR A 156 -4.53 34.33 3.31
C THR A 156 -5.13 35.58 2.68
N ASP A 157 -4.60 36.76 2.96
CA ASP A 157 -5.36 37.99 2.79
C ASP A 157 -5.21 38.69 1.42
N TYR A 158 -4.42 38.14 0.49
CA TYR A 158 -4.10 38.84 -0.77
C TYR A 158 -4.48 38.05 -2.03
N GLY A 159 -5.64 37.44 -2.06
CA GLY A 159 -6.12 36.76 -3.27
C GLY A 159 -5.41 35.43 -3.55
N ARG A 160 -4.69 34.87 -2.57
CA ARG A 160 -4.11 33.55 -2.64
C ARG A 160 -5.18 32.49 -2.37
N LYS A 161 -5.23 31.49 -3.23
CA LYS A 161 -6.08 30.31 -3.05
C LYS A 161 -5.20 29.08 -2.97
N VAL A 162 -5.34 28.33 -1.90
CA VAL A 162 -4.71 27.00 -1.77
C VAL A 162 -5.54 26.02 -2.61
N LEU A 163 -4.87 25.25 -3.47
CA LEU A 163 -5.49 24.23 -4.30
C LEU A 163 -5.23 22.83 -3.76
N LEU A 164 -4.00 22.57 -3.30
CA LEU A 164 -3.65 21.35 -2.60
C LEU A 164 -2.86 21.68 -1.34
N SER A 165 -3.16 20.98 -0.28
CA SER A 165 -2.41 21.00 0.97
C SER A 165 -1.83 19.61 1.27
N ALA A 166 -0.58 19.53 1.68
CA ALA A 166 -0.03 18.33 2.29
C ALA A 166 -0.45 18.26 3.75
N SER A 167 -0.85 17.11 4.21
CA SER A 167 -1.23 16.88 5.59
C SER A 167 -0.25 15.95 6.29
N ASP A 168 0.17 16.33 7.49
CA ASP A 168 0.90 15.47 8.42
C ASP A 168 -0.09 14.51 9.09
N CYS A 169 -0.71 13.64 8.30
CA CYS A 169 -1.74 12.76 8.75
C CYS A 169 -1.24 11.71 9.72
N ILE A 170 -1.71 11.83 10.95
CA ILE A 170 -1.49 10.84 12.00
C ILE A 170 -2.69 9.86 12.08
N GLY A 171 -3.33 9.56 10.98
CA GLY A 171 -4.43 8.59 10.90
C GLY A 171 -5.66 9.13 10.19
N THR A 172 -6.44 8.22 9.64
CA THR A 172 -7.61 8.50 8.81
C THR A 172 -8.64 9.43 9.48
N HIS A 173 -8.80 9.34 10.80
CA HIS A 173 -9.73 10.20 11.53
C HIS A 173 -9.21 11.61 11.84
N ASN A 174 -7.90 11.84 11.72
CA ASN A 174 -7.30 13.13 12.03
C ASN A 174 -7.19 14.05 10.80
N ILE A 175 -7.34 13.51 9.59
CA ILE A 175 -7.29 14.28 8.34
C ILE A 175 -8.37 15.37 8.31
N PHE A 176 -9.54 15.08 8.87
CA PHE A 176 -10.70 15.96 8.86
C PHE A 176 -10.94 16.68 10.18
N LYS A 177 -10.06 16.52 11.19
CA LYS A 177 -10.19 17.28 12.43
C LYS A 177 -9.68 18.68 12.28
N GLU A 178 -10.45 19.66 12.76
CA GLU A 178 -10.00 21.03 12.97
C GLU A 178 -8.67 21.02 13.77
N GLY A 179 -7.64 21.70 13.23
CA GLY A 179 -6.33 21.80 13.88
C GLY A 179 -5.28 20.79 13.39
N SER A 180 -5.57 19.94 12.40
CA SER A 180 -4.52 19.17 11.73
C SER A 180 -3.62 20.11 10.94
N PHE A 181 -2.30 19.95 11.09
CA PHE A 181 -1.33 20.75 10.33
C PHE A 181 -1.44 20.41 8.85
N SER A 182 -1.78 21.39 8.05
CA SER A 182 -1.78 21.29 6.59
C SER A 182 -0.86 22.34 5.99
N PHE A 183 -0.04 21.93 5.03
CA PHE A 183 0.90 22.81 4.35
C PHE A 183 0.47 22.98 2.90
N PRO A 184 0.26 24.22 2.42
CA PRO A 184 -0.04 24.46 1.02
C PRO A 184 1.08 23.97 0.12
N VAL A 185 0.78 23.15 -0.88
CA VAL A 185 1.76 22.60 -1.83
C VAL A 185 1.47 22.96 -3.28
N LEU A 186 0.22 23.32 -3.59
CA LEU A 186 -0.18 23.91 -4.86
C LEU A 186 -1.08 25.08 -4.56
N VAL A 187 -0.70 26.26 -5.02
CA VAL A 187 -1.44 27.50 -4.79
C VAL A 187 -1.64 28.26 -6.08
N ARG A 188 -2.72 29.05 -6.10
CA ARG A 188 -2.99 30.06 -7.11
C ARG A 188 -2.94 31.44 -6.50
N VAL A 189 -2.26 32.35 -7.16
CA VAL A 189 -2.21 33.78 -6.81
C VAL A 189 -2.56 34.56 -8.06
N PHE A 190 -3.82 35.01 -8.18
CA PHE A 190 -4.38 35.56 -9.42
C PHE A 190 -4.21 34.61 -10.61
N ASN A 191 -3.34 34.94 -11.56
CA ASN A 191 -3.08 34.15 -12.76
C ASN A 191 -1.81 33.28 -12.65
N PHE A 192 -1.17 33.26 -11.50
CA PHE A 192 0.03 32.48 -11.24
C PHE A 192 -0.31 31.25 -10.42
N PHE A 193 0.26 30.13 -10.83
CA PHE A 193 0.19 28.86 -10.14
C PHE A 193 1.59 28.49 -9.66
N ALA A 194 1.71 28.11 -8.41
CA ALA A 194 2.98 27.73 -7.82
C ALA A 194 2.84 26.37 -7.12
N SER A 195 3.76 25.46 -7.47
CA SER A 195 3.85 24.13 -6.91
C SER A 195 5.13 23.96 -6.08
N ALA A 196 4.98 23.51 -4.85
CA ALA A 196 6.08 23.01 -4.04
C ALA A 196 6.41 21.53 -4.34
N MET A 197 5.57 20.87 -5.15
CA MET A 197 5.76 19.49 -5.58
C MET A 197 6.55 19.44 -6.89
N ASN A 198 7.29 18.37 -7.09
CA ASN A 198 8.01 18.11 -8.33
C ASN A 198 7.12 17.40 -9.36
N MET A 199 6.06 18.04 -9.80
CA MET A 199 5.09 17.46 -10.74
C MET A 199 5.72 17.05 -12.07
N THR A 200 6.80 17.74 -12.48
CA THR A 200 7.55 17.43 -13.71
C THR A 200 8.27 16.08 -13.67
N GLU A 201 8.55 15.56 -12.46
CA GLU A 201 9.19 14.26 -12.26
C GLU A 201 8.19 13.11 -12.14
N TYR A 202 6.90 13.41 -12.05
CA TYR A 202 5.90 12.38 -11.86
C TYR A 202 5.73 11.53 -13.12
N ASP A 203 5.68 10.23 -12.89
CA ASP A 203 5.18 9.25 -13.85
C ASP A 203 3.89 8.61 -13.31
N GLY A 204 3.25 7.78 -14.10
CA GLY A 204 1.98 7.17 -13.70
C GLY A 204 2.09 6.27 -12.45
N THR A 205 3.30 5.80 -12.10
CA THR A 205 3.51 4.96 -10.91
C THR A 205 3.57 5.79 -9.63
N MET A 206 3.80 7.09 -9.75
CA MET A 206 3.87 8.04 -8.64
C MET A 206 2.53 8.73 -8.36
N MET A 207 1.59 8.64 -9.29
CA MET A 207 0.28 9.31 -9.24
C MET A 207 -0.79 8.34 -8.74
N LEU A 208 -1.06 8.34 -7.45
CA LEU A 208 -2.05 7.45 -6.84
C LEU A 208 -3.07 8.26 -6.01
N PRO A 209 -4.37 8.08 -6.28
CA PRO A 209 -4.94 7.34 -7.39
C PRO A 209 -4.79 8.11 -8.71
N PHE A 210 -4.57 7.39 -9.77
CA PHE A 210 -4.31 7.96 -11.10
C PHE A 210 -5.48 8.80 -11.62
N PHE A 211 -6.71 8.35 -11.40
CA PHE A 211 -7.89 9.07 -11.89
C PHE A 211 -8.03 10.47 -11.26
N ARG A 212 -7.61 10.68 -9.99
CA ARG A 212 -7.67 12.00 -9.34
C ARG A 212 -6.54 12.93 -9.78
N TRP A 213 -5.36 12.38 -9.98
CA TRP A 213 -4.26 13.15 -10.57
C TRP A 213 -4.62 13.65 -11.96
N LYS A 214 -5.33 12.85 -12.75
CA LYS A 214 -5.88 13.29 -14.04
C LYS A 214 -6.77 14.52 -13.89
N GLU A 215 -7.59 14.60 -12.85
CA GLU A 215 -8.41 15.79 -12.57
C GLU A 215 -7.56 17.00 -12.17
N VAL A 216 -6.52 16.82 -11.37
CA VAL A 216 -5.58 17.90 -11.00
C VAL A 216 -4.94 18.51 -12.24
N TYR A 217 -4.41 17.65 -13.12
CA TYR A 217 -3.81 18.14 -14.37
C TYR A 217 -4.87 18.79 -15.30
N ALA A 218 -6.05 18.21 -15.39
CA ALA A 218 -7.14 18.78 -16.18
C ALA A 218 -7.53 20.17 -15.67
N PHE A 219 -7.63 20.36 -14.36
CA PHE A 219 -7.86 21.65 -13.75
C PHE A 219 -6.74 22.65 -14.08
N LEU A 220 -5.48 22.28 -13.81
CA LEU A 220 -4.34 23.16 -14.02
C LEU A 220 -4.22 23.64 -15.48
N PHE A 221 -4.28 22.73 -16.43
CA PHE A 221 -4.12 23.08 -17.84
C PHE A 221 -5.34 23.82 -18.41
N ASN A 222 -6.55 23.55 -17.90
CA ASN A 222 -7.71 24.36 -18.22
C ASN A 222 -7.51 25.82 -17.76
N GLU A 223 -7.08 26.02 -16.50
CA GLU A 223 -6.87 27.35 -15.92
C GLU A 223 -5.69 28.10 -16.54
N ILE A 224 -4.61 27.40 -16.90
CA ILE A 224 -3.38 28.01 -17.42
C ILE A 224 -3.47 28.24 -18.93
N LEU A 225 -3.97 27.27 -19.70
CA LEU A 225 -3.94 27.29 -21.16
C LEU A 225 -5.30 27.52 -21.81
N ASP A 226 -6.37 27.62 -21.03
CA ASP A 226 -7.76 27.74 -21.51
C ASP A 226 -8.18 26.57 -22.43
N ILE A 227 -7.74 25.38 -22.10
CA ILE A 227 -8.02 24.13 -22.84
C ILE A 227 -9.09 23.33 -22.09
N GLU A 228 -10.07 22.81 -22.81
CA GLU A 228 -11.14 22.02 -22.24
C GLU A 228 -10.60 20.83 -21.43
N LYS A 229 -11.09 20.65 -20.19
CA LYS A 229 -10.66 19.57 -19.28
C LYS A 229 -10.70 18.19 -19.93
N VAL A 230 -11.69 17.90 -20.79
CA VAL A 230 -11.82 16.62 -21.49
C VAL A 230 -10.64 16.35 -22.43
N LYS A 231 -10.12 17.38 -23.09
CA LYS A 231 -8.93 17.24 -23.97
C LYS A 231 -7.67 16.99 -23.16
N VAL A 232 -7.53 17.70 -22.04
CA VAL A 232 -6.40 17.49 -21.11
C VAL A 232 -6.42 16.08 -20.56
N LYS A 233 -7.57 15.57 -20.12
CA LYS A 233 -7.71 14.19 -19.62
C LYS A 233 -7.32 13.15 -20.68
N ALA A 234 -7.77 13.34 -21.91
CA ALA A 234 -7.39 12.44 -23.02
C ALA A 234 -5.88 12.50 -23.33
N ALA A 235 -5.26 13.68 -23.25
CA ALA A 235 -3.82 13.82 -23.40
C ALA A 235 -3.05 13.17 -22.24
N PHE A 236 -3.54 13.35 -21.02
CA PHE A 236 -2.96 12.74 -19.82
C PHE A 236 -2.89 11.21 -19.93
N GLU A 237 -3.97 10.58 -20.36
CA GLU A 237 -4.04 9.11 -20.54
C GLU A 237 -3.15 8.58 -21.67
N LYS A 238 -2.78 9.42 -22.64
CA LYS A 238 -1.80 9.06 -23.66
C LYS A 238 -0.36 9.06 -23.14
N VAL A 239 -0.05 9.98 -22.26
CA VAL A 239 1.32 10.24 -21.76
C VAL A 239 1.63 9.44 -20.51
N PHE A 240 0.68 9.40 -19.59
CA PHE A 240 0.81 8.68 -18.32
C PHE A 240 0.03 7.37 -18.34
N LYS A 241 0.50 6.40 -17.58
CA LYS A 241 -0.19 5.14 -17.37
C LYS A 241 -0.30 4.85 -15.89
N PRO A 242 -1.44 4.33 -15.41
CA PRO A 242 -1.56 3.90 -14.02
C PRO A 242 -0.59 2.77 -13.70
N ILE A 243 -0.29 2.58 -12.42
CA ILE A 243 0.60 1.51 -11.96
C ILE A 243 0.09 0.11 -12.33
N SER A 244 -1.22 -0.04 -12.47
CA SER A 244 -1.83 -1.27 -12.95
C SER A 244 -3.15 -0.96 -13.64
N VAL A 245 -3.46 -1.74 -14.66
CA VAL A 245 -4.77 -1.74 -15.31
C VAL A 245 -5.54 -2.95 -14.79
N TYR A 246 -6.63 -2.70 -14.07
CA TYR A 246 -7.56 -3.74 -13.64
C TYR A 246 -8.26 -4.36 -14.85
N GLY A 247 -8.26 -5.68 -14.94
CA GLY A 247 -8.94 -6.32 -16.06
C GLY A 247 -9.03 -7.84 -15.97
N LYS A 248 -10.19 -8.37 -16.35
CA LYS A 248 -10.51 -9.81 -16.28
C LYS A 248 -9.81 -10.67 -17.32
N SER A 249 -9.33 -10.10 -18.41
CA SER A 249 -9.03 -10.87 -19.63
C SER A 249 -7.62 -11.41 -19.75
N PHE A 250 -6.76 -11.27 -18.76
CA PHE A 250 -5.33 -11.41 -19.01
C PHE A 250 -4.59 -12.52 -18.28
N ASN A 251 -5.18 -13.15 -17.24
CA ASN A 251 -4.40 -14.09 -16.46
C ASN A 251 -5.17 -15.35 -16.11
N THR A 252 -4.62 -16.48 -16.51
CA THR A 252 -4.97 -17.76 -15.90
C THR A 252 -4.41 -17.82 -14.48
N LEU A 253 -4.96 -18.69 -13.66
CA LEU A 253 -4.49 -18.92 -12.29
C LEU A 253 -2.99 -19.24 -12.24
N GLU A 254 -2.54 -20.14 -13.13
CA GLU A 254 -1.14 -20.56 -13.24
C GLU A 254 -0.23 -19.38 -13.54
N ASN A 255 -0.63 -18.53 -14.49
CA ASN A 255 0.14 -17.37 -14.92
C ASN A 255 0.26 -16.33 -13.79
N VAL A 256 -0.81 -16.12 -13.01
CA VAL A 256 -0.79 -15.22 -11.84
C VAL A 256 0.17 -15.73 -10.77
N VAL A 257 0.14 -17.03 -10.47
CA VAL A 257 1.06 -17.64 -9.49
C VAL A 257 2.50 -17.56 -9.99
N GLU A 258 2.75 -17.87 -11.26
CA GLU A 258 4.08 -17.76 -11.86
C GLU A 258 4.64 -16.34 -11.77
N LYS A 259 3.84 -15.33 -12.11
CA LYS A 259 4.24 -13.93 -12.01
C LYS A 259 4.54 -13.51 -10.58
N ALA A 260 3.74 -13.94 -9.61
CA ALA A 260 3.98 -13.67 -8.20
C ALA A 260 5.29 -14.32 -7.72
N VAL A 261 5.59 -15.54 -8.14
CA VAL A 261 6.88 -16.21 -7.86
C VAL A 261 8.03 -15.42 -8.48
N LYS A 262 7.93 -15.02 -9.76
CA LYS A 262 8.95 -14.22 -10.45
C LYS A 262 9.16 -12.85 -9.81
N TRP A 263 8.09 -12.25 -9.27
CA TRP A 263 8.19 -10.96 -8.59
C TRP A 263 9.18 -10.99 -7.42
N HIS A 264 9.26 -12.06 -6.65
CA HIS A 264 10.20 -12.15 -5.52
C HIS A 264 11.66 -11.98 -5.97
N PHE A 265 12.01 -12.41 -7.18
CA PHE A 265 13.35 -12.26 -7.76
C PHE A 265 13.57 -10.89 -8.42
N ASN A 266 12.51 -10.31 -8.99
CA ASN A 266 12.60 -9.10 -9.81
C ASN A 266 12.35 -7.81 -9.03
N SER A 267 11.70 -7.90 -7.87
CA SER A 267 11.29 -6.74 -7.04
C SER A 267 12.46 -5.95 -6.44
N GLY A 268 13.64 -6.57 -6.35
CA GLY A 268 14.79 -6.02 -5.62
C GLY A 268 14.76 -6.33 -4.12
N LEU A 269 13.85 -7.20 -3.67
CA LEU A 269 13.78 -7.63 -2.26
C LEU A 269 14.74 -8.78 -1.96
N MET A 270 14.99 -9.69 -2.91
CA MET A 270 15.93 -10.80 -2.75
C MET A 270 17.36 -10.26 -2.65
N LEU A 271 18.10 -10.63 -1.61
CA LEU A 271 19.43 -10.10 -1.34
C LEU A 271 20.54 -10.77 -2.16
N ASP A 272 20.26 -11.97 -2.66
CA ASP A 272 21.09 -12.67 -3.62
C ASP A 272 20.23 -13.58 -4.52
N LYS A 273 20.83 -14.16 -5.55
CA LYS A 273 20.09 -14.92 -6.57
C LYS A 273 19.57 -16.28 -6.10
N ASP A 274 20.13 -16.83 -5.03
CA ASP A 274 19.81 -18.18 -4.56
C ASP A 274 19.24 -18.23 -3.13
N GLY A 275 18.93 -17.07 -2.53
CA GLY A 275 18.27 -16.95 -1.23
C GLY A 275 19.15 -17.23 -0.01
N THR A 276 20.47 -17.32 -0.18
CA THR A 276 21.40 -17.61 0.94
C THR A 276 21.60 -16.44 1.88
N LYS A 277 21.24 -15.22 1.46
CA LYS A 277 21.32 -13.98 2.27
C LYS A 277 19.98 -13.47 2.76
N GLY A 278 18.89 -14.17 2.42
CA GLY A 278 17.55 -13.79 2.80
C GLY A 278 16.84 -12.87 1.80
N ILE A 279 15.64 -12.44 2.20
CA ILE A 279 14.78 -11.54 1.43
C ILE A 279 14.24 -10.43 2.34
N TYR A 280 14.23 -9.20 1.86
CA TYR A 280 13.56 -8.11 2.55
C TYR A 280 12.04 -8.30 2.59
N GLU A 281 11.41 -7.80 3.64
CA GLU A 281 9.99 -7.97 3.90
C GLU A 281 9.11 -7.36 2.82
N MET A 282 9.42 -6.11 2.39
CA MET A 282 8.48 -5.34 1.59
C MET A 282 9.11 -4.24 0.74
N ILE A 283 8.30 -3.78 -0.21
CA ILE A 283 8.36 -2.45 -0.81
C ILE A 283 7.44 -1.54 0.03
N THR A 284 7.98 -0.46 0.56
CA THR A 284 7.24 0.42 1.47
C THR A 284 6.16 1.23 0.77
N SER A 285 5.13 1.62 1.52
CA SER A 285 4.03 2.43 1.01
C SER A 285 4.49 3.83 0.59
N TYR A 286 5.35 4.48 1.37
CA TYR A 286 5.62 5.91 1.19
C TYR A 286 6.56 6.27 0.03
N ASN A 287 7.48 5.37 -0.36
CA ASN A 287 8.46 5.68 -1.42
C ASN A 287 8.63 4.59 -2.48
N LEU A 288 7.86 3.50 -2.38
CA LEU A 288 7.92 2.34 -3.28
C LEU A 288 9.34 1.75 -3.42
N LYS A 289 10.11 1.77 -2.33
CA LYS A 289 11.46 1.17 -2.27
C LYS A 289 11.50 0.00 -1.31
N PRO A 290 12.44 -0.94 -1.53
CA PRO A 290 12.70 -1.99 -0.57
C PRO A 290 13.05 -1.43 0.81
N ARG A 291 12.45 -1.99 1.86
CA ARG A 291 12.83 -1.73 3.24
C ARG A 291 13.89 -2.73 3.67
N ALA A 292 15.00 -2.24 4.17
CA ALA A 292 16.13 -3.07 4.58
C ALA A 292 15.87 -3.76 5.93
N ASN A 293 14.92 -4.68 5.97
CA ASN A 293 14.65 -5.54 7.13
C ASN A 293 14.18 -6.92 6.68
N ILE A 294 14.58 -7.94 7.44
CA ILE A 294 14.21 -9.35 7.21
C ILE A 294 13.25 -9.77 8.31
N ARG A 295 12.01 -10.06 7.92
CA ARG A 295 10.97 -10.52 8.82
C ARG A 295 10.77 -12.03 8.69
N MET A 296 10.73 -12.71 9.83
CA MET A 296 10.72 -14.15 9.92
C MET A 296 9.61 -14.80 9.10
N ASP A 297 8.36 -14.40 9.33
CA ASP A 297 7.22 -15.03 8.68
C ASP A 297 7.13 -14.69 7.19
N SER A 298 7.55 -13.48 6.80
CA SER A 298 7.58 -13.07 5.39
C SER A 298 8.58 -13.90 4.60
N GLU A 299 9.78 -14.10 5.11
CA GLU A 299 10.81 -14.91 4.47
C GLU A 299 10.43 -16.41 4.45
N MET A 300 9.89 -16.93 5.55
CA MET A 300 9.42 -18.32 5.63
C MET A 300 8.29 -18.61 4.65
N LEU A 301 7.29 -17.71 4.53
CA LEU A 301 6.20 -17.85 3.58
C LEU A 301 6.69 -17.81 2.13
N THR A 302 7.63 -16.91 1.83
CA THR A 302 8.28 -16.88 0.51
C THR A 302 9.03 -18.19 0.26
N GLY A 303 9.80 -18.67 1.22
CA GLY A 303 10.56 -19.92 1.10
C GLY A 303 9.68 -21.14 0.80
N VAL A 304 8.59 -21.33 1.54
CA VAL A 304 7.66 -22.45 1.30
C VAL A 304 6.89 -22.30 -0.01
N LEU A 305 6.52 -21.07 -0.42
CA LEU A 305 5.91 -20.81 -1.72
C LEU A 305 6.83 -21.26 -2.86
N LEU A 306 8.11 -20.85 -2.82
CA LEU A 306 9.09 -21.25 -3.84
C LEU A 306 9.29 -22.78 -3.87
N CYS A 307 9.28 -23.43 -2.71
CA CYS A 307 9.38 -24.90 -2.64
C CYS A 307 8.15 -25.61 -3.22
N LYS A 308 6.93 -25.14 -2.90
CA LYS A 308 5.70 -25.73 -3.41
C LYS A 308 5.56 -25.53 -4.91
N TYR A 309 5.73 -24.31 -5.37
CA TYR A 309 5.67 -23.99 -6.81
C TYR A 309 6.78 -24.69 -7.59
N GLY A 310 8.00 -24.71 -7.08
CA GLY A 310 9.12 -25.40 -7.70
C GLY A 310 8.91 -26.93 -7.82
N LYS A 311 8.09 -27.55 -6.95
CA LYS A 311 7.68 -28.95 -7.11
C LYS A 311 6.68 -29.13 -8.25
N ILE A 312 5.71 -28.22 -8.40
CA ILE A 312 4.74 -28.24 -9.50
C ILE A 312 5.44 -28.07 -10.84
N ASP A 313 6.31 -27.06 -10.92
CA ASP A 313 7.05 -26.71 -12.16
C ASP A 313 8.29 -27.60 -12.39
N ASN A 314 8.57 -28.52 -11.48
CA ASN A 314 9.76 -29.38 -11.48
C ASN A 314 11.08 -28.58 -11.54
N ASP A 315 11.07 -27.36 -10.98
CA ASP A 315 12.24 -26.47 -10.92
C ASP A 315 13.06 -26.67 -9.64
N LYS A 316 14.18 -27.39 -9.79
CA LYS A 316 15.11 -27.65 -8.69
C LYS A 316 15.80 -26.39 -8.14
N LYS A 317 15.92 -25.32 -8.96
CA LYS A 317 16.53 -24.06 -8.51
C LYS A 317 15.58 -23.32 -7.57
N LEU A 318 14.30 -23.23 -7.93
CA LEU A 318 13.29 -22.65 -7.04
C LEU A 318 13.23 -23.39 -5.71
N ILE A 319 13.20 -24.73 -5.73
CA ILE A 319 13.22 -25.55 -4.51
C ILE A 319 14.46 -25.24 -3.67
N LYS A 320 15.64 -25.15 -4.30
CA LYS A 320 16.89 -24.83 -3.60
C LYS A 320 16.81 -23.43 -2.98
N THR A 321 16.37 -22.43 -3.73
CA THR A 321 16.24 -21.06 -3.23
C THR A 321 15.25 -20.97 -2.06
N GLY A 322 14.09 -21.63 -2.17
CA GLY A 322 13.12 -21.67 -1.07
C GLY A 322 13.69 -22.31 0.21
N LYS A 323 14.44 -23.41 0.07
CA LYS A 323 15.15 -24.04 1.19
C LYS A 323 16.21 -23.11 1.78
N ASN A 324 16.97 -22.40 0.95
CA ASN A 324 18.03 -21.50 1.40
C ASN A 324 17.45 -20.34 2.23
N LEU A 325 16.34 -19.73 1.82
CA LEU A 325 15.67 -18.69 2.61
C LEU A 325 15.31 -19.18 4.01
N ILE A 326 14.66 -20.34 4.10
CA ILE A 326 14.29 -20.92 5.40
C ILE A 326 15.54 -21.24 6.21
N ARG A 327 16.55 -21.83 5.57
CA ARG A 327 17.81 -22.19 6.23
C ARG A 327 18.56 -20.98 6.74
N PHE A 328 18.61 -19.90 5.97
CA PHE A 328 19.22 -18.63 6.41
C PHE A 328 18.66 -18.20 7.77
N LEU A 329 17.34 -18.17 7.93
CA LEU A 329 16.72 -17.80 9.21
C LEU A 329 17.07 -18.79 10.34
N LEU A 330 16.98 -20.09 10.06
CA LEU A 330 17.23 -21.14 11.07
C LEU A 330 18.68 -21.14 11.56
N ASP A 331 19.63 -21.01 10.65
CA ASP A 331 21.06 -20.99 10.96
C ASP A 331 21.48 -19.70 11.67
N ASN A 332 20.72 -18.62 11.50
CA ASN A 332 20.93 -17.36 12.20
C ASN A 332 20.09 -17.22 13.49
N GLY A 333 19.58 -18.32 14.03
CA GLY A 333 18.97 -18.38 15.35
C GLY A 333 17.63 -17.64 15.46
N ILE A 334 16.81 -17.66 14.40
CA ILE A 334 15.47 -17.08 14.41
C ILE A 334 14.54 -17.82 15.39
N GLN A 335 14.70 -19.16 15.54
CA GLN A 335 14.04 -19.93 16.57
C GLN A 335 14.85 -19.87 17.87
N VAL A 336 14.22 -19.44 18.95
CA VAL A 336 14.88 -19.29 20.25
C VAL A 336 15.23 -20.66 20.82
N GLU A 337 16.48 -20.88 21.22
CA GLU A 337 16.93 -22.19 21.70
C GLU A 337 16.81 -22.38 23.22
N LYS A 338 16.93 -21.29 24.01
CA LYS A 338 17.04 -21.35 25.47
C LYS A 338 16.13 -20.32 26.16
N GLY A 339 15.83 -20.58 27.43
CA GLY A 339 15.03 -19.70 28.27
C GLY A 339 13.52 -19.89 28.08
N GLU A 340 12.73 -18.98 28.63
CA GLU A 340 11.25 -19.07 28.59
C GLU A 340 10.68 -19.08 27.17
N ALA A 341 11.32 -18.36 26.25
CA ALA A 341 10.92 -18.28 24.86
C ALA A 341 11.42 -19.45 23.99
N ALA A 342 12.11 -20.43 24.59
CA ALA A 342 12.67 -21.56 23.83
C ALA A 342 11.59 -22.25 22.98
N GLY A 343 11.86 -22.39 21.69
CA GLY A 343 10.95 -22.92 20.68
C GLY A 343 10.16 -21.88 19.90
N LEU A 344 9.98 -20.66 20.42
CA LEU A 344 9.30 -19.57 19.69
C LEU A 344 10.20 -18.97 18.61
N PHE A 345 9.58 -18.34 17.60
CA PHE A 345 10.27 -17.59 16.56
C PHE A 345 10.30 -16.11 16.88
N LYS A 346 11.46 -15.46 16.70
CA LYS A 346 11.61 -14.00 16.79
C LYS A 346 10.87 -13.33 15.63
N TRP A 347 10.44 -12.10 15.85
CA TRP A 347 9.72 -11.32 14.82
C TRP A 347 10.62 -10.95 13.65
N PHE A 348 11.79 -10.35 13.93
CA PHE A 348 12.80 -9.97 12.95
C PHE A 348 14.13 -10.68 13.18
N HIS A 349 14.86 -10.90 12.08
CA HIS A 349 16.23 -11.40 12.12
C HIS A 349 17.22 -10.29 12.47
N ASP A 350 17.05 -9.10 11.88
CA ASP A 350 17.96 -7.98 12.05
C ASP A 350 17.71 -7.20 13.36
N LEU A 351 18.74 -6.44 13.75
CA LEU A 351 18.79 -5.73 15.04
C LEU A 351 17.87 -4.50 15.12
N GLY A 352 17.29 -4.06 13.99
CA GLY A 352 16.66 -2.73 13.90
C GLY A 352 15.32 -2.61 14.60
N MET A 353 14.47 -3.65 14.61
CA MET A 353 13.06 -3.55 15.02
C MET A 353 12.68 -4.41 16.23
N GLY A 354 13.59 -5.02 16.88
CA GLY A 354 13.32 -5.73 18.13
C GLY A 354 13.42 -7.24 18.06
N PRO A 355 14.64 -7.77 18.20
CA PRO A 355 14.88 -9.21 18.39
C PRO A 355 14.23 -9.73 19.68
N HIS A 356 13.53 -8.84 20.41
CA HIS A 356 12.93 -9.12 21.70
C HIS A 356 11.41 -9.30 21.64
N VAL A 357 10.78 -8.99 20.51
CA VAL A 357 9.33 -9.12 20.36
C VAL A 357 8.99 -10.37 19.57
N ILE A 358 8.02 -11.13 20.04
CA ILE A 358 7.49 -12.34 19.40
C ILE A 358 5.97 -12.20 19.37
N TYR A 359 5.37 -12.31 18.19
CA TYR A 359 3.92 -12.30 18.04
C TYR A 359 3.39 -13.73 17.87
N SER A 360 2.22 -14.01 18.44
CA SER A 360 1.59 -15.32 18.35
C SER A 360 1.12 -15.65 16.93
N SER A 361 0.63 -14.67 16.20
CA SER A 361 0.24 -14.84 14.80
C SER A 361 1.43 -15.22 13.92
N ASP A 362 2.59 -14.57 14.13
CA ASP A 362 3.82 -14.87 13.39
C ASP A 362 4.37 -16.27 13.74
N ALA A 363 4.27 -16.66 15.02
CA ALA A 363 4.59 -18.01 15.44
C ALA A 363 3.73 -19.05 14.71
N GLY A 364 2.44 -18.78 14.54
CA GLY A 364 1.54 -19.64 13.76
C GLY A 364 2.01 -19.83 12.31
N ARG A 365 2.43 -18.74 11.64
CA ARG A 365 2.92 -18.77 10.24
C ARG A 365 4.25 -19.51 10.13
N GLY A 366 5.17 -19.25 11.05
CA GLY A 366 6.43 -20.00 11.13
C GLY A 366 6.20 -21.50 11.31
N GLY A 367 5.23 -21.86 12.18
CA GLY A 367 4.81 -23.24 12.38
C GLY A 367 4.21 -23.90 11.15
N LEU A 368 3.31 -23.19 10.45
CA LEU A 368 2.74 -23.63 9.17
C LEU A 368 3.84 -23.89 8.14
N THR A 369 4.83 -23.00 8.06
CA THR A 369 5.97 -23.20 7.17
C THR A 369 6.73 -24.47 7.53
N MET A 370 7.10 -24.68 8.79
CA MET A 370 7.86 -25.87 9.21
C MET A 370 7.10 -27.16 8.92
N ILE A 371 5.81 -27.25 9.25
CA ILE A 371 5.02 -28.45 9.01
C ILE A 371 4.82 -28.72 7.51
N ASN A 372 4.67 -27.68 6.69
CA ASN A 372 4.58 -27.84 5.25
C ASN A 372 5.93 -28.28 4.63
N MET A 373 7.06 -27.77 5.11
CA MET A 373 8.38 -28.24 4.69
C MET A 373 8.58 -29.72 5.04
N TYR A 374 8.14 -30.15 6.22
CA TYR A 374 8.10 -31.58 6.55
C TYR A 374 7.19 -32.38 5.59
N LYS A 375 5.99 -31.89 5.30
CA LYS A 375 5.09 -32.54 4.33
C LYS A 375 5.75 -32.71 2.96
N LEU A 376 6.46 -31.67 2.49
CA LEU A 376 7.09 -31.65 1.18
C LEU A 376 8.33 -32.54 1.06
N PHE A 377 9.17 -32.62 2.10
CA PHE A 377 10.51 -33.19 1.99
C PHE A 377 10.75 -34.38 2.94
N LYS A 378 9.87 -34.62 3.90
CA LYS A 378 10.01 -35.67 4.94
C LYS A 378 11.31 -35.55 5.76
N ASP A 379 11.78 -34.31 5.91
CA ASP A 379 12.97 -34.00 6.71
C ASP A 379 12.54 -33.80 8.17
N GLU A 380 13.01 -34.69 9.04
CA GLU A 380 12.65 -34.73 10.46
C GLU A 380 13.07 -33.47 11.24
N GLU A 381 14.07 -32.73 10.76
CA GLU A 381 14.45 -31.46 11.39
C GLU A 381 13.26 -30.48 11.43
N TYR A 382 12.49 -30.36 10.33
CA TYR A 382 11.32 -29.48 10.28
C TYR A 382 10.21 -29.92 11.24
N LEU A 383 10.00 -31.23 11.39
CA LEU A 383 9.02 -31.76 12.35
C LEU A 383 9.43 -31.49 13.79
N GLU A 384 10.71 -31.70 14.10
CA GLU A 384 11.26 -31.43 15.43
C GLU A 384 11.18 -29.94 15.81
N ARG A 385 11.48 -29.05 14.86
CA ARG A 385 11.30 -27.60 15.04
C ARG A 385 9.83 -27.24 15.24
N SER A 386 8.91 -27.90 14.54
CA SER A 386 7.46 -27.76 14.74
C SER A 386 7.04 -28.20 16.15
N ARG A 387 7.57 -29.33 16.67
CA ARG A 387 7.30 -29.78 18.04
C ARG A 387 7.78 -28.76 19.07
N LYS A 388 9.00 -28.26 18.93
CA LYS A 388 9.55 -27.22 19.83
C LYS A 388 8.66 -25.99 19.88
N LEU A 389 8.16 -25.54 18.71
CA LEU A 389 7.25 -24.42 18.63
C LEU A 389 5.87 -24.73 19.26
N GLY A 390 5.28 -25.89 18.94
CA GLY A 390 3.99 -26.31 19.51
C GLY A 390 4.03 -26.40 21.02
N ASP A 391 5.09 -26.97 21.58
CA ASP A 391 5.32 -27.06 23.02
C ASP A 391 5.52 -25.66 23.65
N ALA A 392 6.20 -24.77 22.95
CA ALA A 392 6.37 -23.38 23.39
C ALA A 392 5.03 -22.62 23.39
N ILE A 393 4.19 -22.83 22.39
CA ILE A 393 2.83 -22.24 22.34
C ILE A 393 1.99 -22.75 23.52
N ILE A 394 2.03 -24.05 23.83
CA ILE A 394 1.31 -24.61 24.98
C ILE A 394 1.78 -23.95 26.29
N ARG A 395 3.08 -23.76 26.48
CA ARG A 395 3.61 -23.02 27.62
C ARG A 395 3.18 -21.54 27.65
N TRP A 396 2.98 -20.96 26.47
CA TRP A 396 2.53 -19.57 26.33
C TRP A 396 1.03 -19.38 26.67
N LEU A 397 0.22 -20.42 26.50
CA LEU A 397 -1.17 -20.40 26.92
C LEU A 397 -1.25 -20.25 28.44
N GLY A 398 -1.93 -19.21 28.93
CA GLY A 398 -2.16 -19.01 30.36
C GLY A 398 -3.15 -20.04 30.94
N PRO A 399 -3.45 -19.92 32.25
CA PRO A 399 -4.38 -20.81 32.94
C PRO A 399 -5.77 -20.89 32.28
N GLU A 400 -6.20 -19.78 31.71
CA GLU A 400 -7.44 -19.67 30.98
C GLU A 400 -7.43 -20.33 29.58
N GLY A 401 -6.28 -20.82 29.14
CA GLY A 401 -6.09 -21.34 27.77
C GLY A 401 -6.00 -20.28 26.70
N LEU A 402 -5.86 -19.02 27.08
CA LEU A 402 -5.66 -17.90 26.16
C LEU A 402 -4.24 -17.37 26.32
N LEU A 403 -3.73 -16.73 25.26
CA LEU A 403 -2.39 -16.15 25.26
C LEU A 403 -2.41 -14.63 25.17
N CYS A 404 -1.27 -14.02 25.51
CA CYS A 404 -0.99 -12.65 25.13
C CYS A 404 -0.68 -12.57 23.63
N GLY A 405 -1.08 -11.49 22.97
CA GLY A 405 -0.80 -11.30 21.53
C GLY A 405 0.69 -11.27 21.22
N ASN A 406 1.50 -10.74 22.12
CA ASN A 406 2.95 -10.64 21.96
C ASN A 406 3.75 -11.10 23.17
N PHE A 407 5.02 -11.35 22.95
CA PHE A 407 6.03 -11.71 23.92
C PHE A 407 7.25 -10.80 23.83
N ASN A 408 7.73 -10.35 24.95
CA ASN A 408 9.00 -9.66 25.02
C ASN A 408 10.04 -10.52 25.74
N SER A 409 11.10 -10.92 25.06
CA SER A 409 12.12 -11.81 25.59
C SER A 409 12.93 -11.21 26.75
N ARG A 410 12.85 -9.90 26.98
CA ARG A 410 13.50 -9.22 28.12
C ARG A 410 12.67 -9.28 29.40
N THR A 411 11.34 -9.18 29.27
CA THR A 411 10.42 -9.14 30.39
C THR A 411 9.77 -10.48 30.71
N GLY A 412 10.00 -11.49 29.88
CA GLY A 412 9.50 -12.85 30.07
C GLY A 412 7.99 -13.03 29.97
N PHE A 413 7.52 -14.21 30.34
CA PHE A 413 6.07 -14.51 30.44
C PHE A 413 5.40 -13.85 31.65
N SER A 414 6.14 -13.57 32.71
CA SER A 414 5.62 -13.12 34.00
C SER A 414 4.79 -11.81 33.94
N GLY A 415 5.13 -10.90 33.04
CA GLY A 415 4.38 -9.66 32.86
C GLY A 415 3.09 -9.77 32.06
N ARG A 416 2.72 -10.97 31.57
CA ARG A 416 1.68 -11.18 30.56
C ARG A 416 0.45 -11.88 31.05
N GLN A 417 0.55 -12.57 32.15
CA GLN A 417 -0.57 -13.29 32.74
C GLN A 417 -1.54 -12.35 33.47
N SER A 418 -1.28 -11.04 33.45
CA SER A 418 -2.28 -10.08 33.87
C SER A 418 -3.49 -10.13 32.92
N ALA A 419 -4.69 -10.10 33.44
CA ALA A 419 -5.93 -10.13 32.69
C ALA A 419 -6.02 -9.06 31.59
N GLU A 420 -5.25 -7.98 31.70
CA GLU A 420 -5.19 -6.87 30.73
C GLU A 420 -4.50 -7.24 29.42
N HIS A 421 -3.54 -8.17 29.43
CA HIS A 421 -2.73 -8.54 28.26
C HIS A 421 -3.22 -9.82 27.56
N VAL A 422 -4.09 -10.58 28.20
CA VAL A 422 -4.68 -11.79 27.62
C VAL A 422 -5.74 -11.41 26.59
N THR A 423 -5.68 -12.02 25.41
CA THR A 423 -6.61 -11.75 24.31
C THR A 423 -7.42 -12.97 23.94
N ASP A 424 -8.69 -12.76 23.65
CA ASP A 424 -9.58 -13.73 23.02
C ASP A 424 -9.91 -13.36 21.55
N ASN A 425 -9.15 -12.39 21.00
CA ASN A 425 -9.35 -11.97 19.61
C ASN A 425 -8.83 -13.02 18.63
N PRO A 426 -9.65 -13.49 17.66
CA PRO A 426 -9.29 -14.51 16.67
C PRO A 426 -8.04 -14.19 15.85
N VAL A 427 -7.67 -12.93 15.72
CA VAL A 427 -6.49 -12.46 14.97
C VAL A 427 -5.21 -13.18 15.38
N TYR A 428 -5.09 -13.53 16.63
CA TYR A 428 -3.91 -14.21 17.16
C TYR A 428 -3.94 -15.73 17.03
N TYR A 429 -5.09 -16.30 16.63
CA TYR A 429 -5.32 -17.75 16.71
C TYR A 429 -5.55 -18.43 15.36
N GLY A 430 -5.90 -17.70 14.30
CA GLY A 430 -6.26 -18.30 13.01
C GLY A 430 -5.20 -19.26 12.46
N GLU A 431 -4.04 -18.74 12.12
CA GLU A 431 -2.92 -19.51 11.57
C GLU A 431 -2.31 -20.48 12.60
N MET A 432 -2.29 -20.08 13.87
CA MET A 432 -1.80 -20.91 14.96
C MET A 432 -2.67 -22.18 15.14
N THR A 433 -4.00 -22.05 15.04
CA THR A 433 -4.93 -23.20 15.07
C THR A 433 -4.61 -24.18 13.95
N SER A 434 -4.47 -23.67 12.75
CA SER A 434 -4.14 -24.44 11.56
C SER A 434 -2.82 -25.20 11.74
N PHE A 435 -1.79 -24.54 12.24
CA PHE A 435 -0.49 -25.15 12.54
C PHE A 435 -0.58 -26.25 13.60
N MET A 436 -1.17 -25.96 14.77
CA MET A 436 -1.22 -26.89 15.89
C MET A 436 -2.00 -28.16 15.55
N LEU A 437 -3.09 -28.04 14.77
CA LEU A 437 -3.85 -29.20 14.33
C LEU A 437 -3.15 -30.02 13.26
N GLN A 438 -2.39 -29.41 12.35
CA GLN A 438 -1.51 -30.15 11.44
C GLN A 438 -0.40 -30.87 12.21
N LEU A 439 0.18 -30.23 13.22
CA LEU A 439 1.19 -30.85 14.07
C LEU A 439 0.61 -32.09 14.79
N TYR A 440 -0.61 -31.97 15.37
CA TYR A 440 -1.33 -33.12 15.93
C TYR A 440 -1.50 -34.24 14.89
N LYS A 441 -1.95 -33.92 13.68
CA LYS A 441 -2.17 -34.90 12.60
C LYS A 441 -0.89 -35.68 12.25
N HIS A 442 0.26 -35.04 12.27
CA HIS A 442 1.52 -35.67 11.89
C HIS A 442 2.27 -36.35 13.06
N THR A 443 2.03 -35.92 14.29
CA THR A 443 2.71 -36.51 15.48
C THR A 443 1.86 -37.49 16.25
N GLY A 444 0.52 -37.39 16.16
CA GLY A 444 -0.43 -38.13 17.00
C GLY A 444 -0.51 -37.61 18.44
N GLU A 445 0.23 -36.57 18.80
CA GLU A 445 0.30 -36.03 20.17
C GLU A 445 -0.94 -35.18 20.48
N THR A 446 -1.90 -35.72 21.25
CA THR A 446 -3.20 -35.10 21.55
C THR A 446 -3.08 -33.74 22.25
N LYS A 447 -2.00 -33.49 23.00
CA LYS A 447 -1.75 -32.20 23.70
C LYS A 447 -1.94 -30.98 22.79
N TYR A 448 -1.59 -31.08 21.50
CA TYR A 448 -1.74 -29.99 20.54
C TYR A 448 -3.22 -29.73 20.19
N LYS A 449 -3.98 -30.80 19.93
CA LYS A 449 -5.43 -30.72 19.70
C LYS A 449 -6.16 -30.21 20.94
N ASP A 450 -5.82 -30.73 22.12
CA ASP A 450 -6.49 -30.36 23.37
C ASP A 450 -6.27 -28.87 23.70
N ALA A 451 -5.07 -28.36 23.47
CA ALA A 451 -4.77 -26.94 23.61
C ALA A 451 -5.62 -26.08 22.64
N VAL A 452 -5.71 -26.48 21.38
CA VAL A 452 -6.55 -25.80 20.39
C VAL A 452 -8.01 -25.79 20.82
N LEU A 453 -8.58 -26.92 21.18
CA LEU A 453 -10.01 -27.01 21.55
C LEU A 453 -10.32 -26.14 22.78
N LYS A 454 -9.38 -26.03 23.71
CA LYS A 454 -9.55 -25.21 24.92
C LYS A 454 -9.74 -23.73 24.57
N TYR A 455 -8.82 -23.12 23.77
CA TYR A 455 -8.96 -21.71 23.41
C TYR A 455 -10.05 -21.45 22.38
N ALA A 456 -10.21 -22.35 21.40
CA ALA A 456 -11.22 -22.20 20.35
C ALA A 456 -12.64 -22.17 20.94
N ASN A 457 -12.99 -23.09 21.86
CA ASN A 457 -14.28 -23.08 22.56
C ASN A 457 -14.52 -21.77 23.31
N LYS A 458 -13.48 -21.23 23.97
CA LYS A 458 -13.60 -19.96 24.69
C LYS A 458 -13.81 -18.78 23.76
N ILE A 459 -13.08 -18.71 22.65
CA ILE A 459 -13.26 -17.69 21.63
C ILE A 459 -14.67 -17.79 21.01
N MET A 460 -15.07 -18.97 20.58
CA MET A 460 -16.38 -19.22 19.98
C MET A 460 -17.55 -18.87 20.90
N SER A 461 -17.38 -18.99 22.21
CA SER A 461 -18.43 -18.63 23.18
C SER A 461 -18.62 -17.12 23.35
N LYS A 462 -17.62 -16.34 22.97
CA LYS A 462 -17.63 -14.87 23.11
C LYS A 462 -17.81 -14.13 21.78
N PHE A 463 -17.41 -14.74 20.67
CA PHE A 463 -17.48 -14.10 19.36
C PHE A 463 -18.92 -13.74 18.98
N PRO A 464 -19.21 -12.52 18.44
CA PRO A 464 -18.26 -11.48 18.02
C PRO A 464 -17.79 -10.51 19.12
N ASN A 465 -18.22 -10.69 20.37
CA ASN A 465 -17.91 -9.80 21.51
C ASN A 465 -16.53 -10.09 22.14
N THR A 466 -15.55 -10.41 21.32
CA THR A 466 -14.15 -10.58 21.76
C THR A 466 -13.49 -9.21 22.02
N LYS A 467 -12.37 -9.20 22.74
CA LYS A 467 -11.61 -7.97 22.94
C LYS A 467 -11.34 -7.30 21.60
N PRO A 468 -11.65 -6.01 21.44
CA PRO A 468 -11.38 -5.33 20.17
C PRO A 468 -9.87 -5.30 19.92
N PHE A 469 -9.51 -5.50 18.67
CA PHE A 469 -8.18 -5.23 18.16
C PHE A 469 -8.27 -3.96 17.32
N GLY A 470 -7.21 -3.20 17.17
CA GLY A 470 -7.22 -1.90 16.48
C GLY A 470 -7.47 -1.96 14.97
N TYR A 471 -7.99 -3.08 14.46
CA TYR A 471 -8.30 -3.31 13.06
C TYR A 471 -9.82 -3.42 12.85
N SER A 472 -10.20 -3.59 11.59
CA SER A 472 -11.58 -3.76 11.17
C SER A 472 -12.20 -5.09 11.59
N ASP A 473 -13.52 -5.18 11.52
CA ASP A 473 -14.22 -6.43 11.81
C ASP A 473 -13.90 -7.53 10.80
N ASN A 474 -13.80 -7.21 9.51
CA ASN A 474 -13.48 -8.23 8.51
C ASN A 474 -12.08 -8.83 8.69
N PHE A 475 -11.12 -8.08 9.24
CA PHE A 475 -9.84 -8.61 9.68
C PHE A 475 -10.00 -9.69 10.76
N THR A 476 -10.83 -9.42 11.77
CA THR A 476 -11.13 -10.37 12.85
C THR A 476 -11.91 -11.58 12.34
N TYR A 477 -12.96 -11.37 11.54
CA TYR A 477 -13.78 -12.43 10.96
C TYR A 477 -12.99 -13.36 10.03
N SER A 478 -12.01 -12.84 9.28
CA SER A 478 -11.19 -13.67 8.37
C SER A 478 -10.35 -14.71 9.12
N ARG A 479 -9.74 -14.33 10.26
CA ARG A 479 -8.98 -15.26 11.12
C ARG A 479 -9.89 -16.19 11.90
N TYR A 480 -11.05 -15.69 12.32
CA TYR A 480 -12.06 -16.54 12.94
C TYR A 480 -12.52 -17.63 11.98
N LEU A 481 -12.83 -17.29 10.73
CA LEU A 481 -13.22 -18.23 9.70
C LEU A 481 -12.13 -19.30 9.45
N LEU A 482 -10.85 -18.90 9.38
CA LEU A 482 -9.74 -19.83 9.22
C LEU A 482 -9.61 -20.76 10.44
N MET A 483 -9.78 -20.23 11.66
CA MET A 483 -9.80 -21.04 12.89
C MET A 483 -10.93 -22.09 12.85
N LEU A 484 -12.16 -21.66 12.55
CA LEU A 484 -13.32 -22.56 12.46
C LEU A 484 -13.11 -23.65 11.40
N ALA A 485 -12.66 -23.26 10.21
CA ALA A 485 -12.40 -24.18 9.11
C ALA A 485 -11.33 -25.23 9.49
N SER A 486 -10.26 -24.80 10.15
CA SER A 486 -9.20 -25.70 10.62
C SER A 486 -9.70 -26.66 11.71
N VAL A 487 -10.49 -26.18 12.67
CA VAL A 487 -11.07 -27.03 13.73
C VAL A 487 -12.05 -28.03 13.15
N GLN A 488 -12.93 -27.63 12.23
CA GLN A 488 -13.88 -28.53 11.60
C GLN A 488 -13.16 -29.64 10.83
N GLU A 489 -12.24 -29.29 9.94
CA GLU A 489 -11.58 -30.25 9.06
C GLU A 489 -10.58 -31.17 9.80
N LEU A 490 -9.80 -30.62 10.74
CA LEU A 490 -8.68 -31.35 11.36
C LEU A 490 -9.00 -31.92 12.76
N ALA A 491 -9.95 -31.33 13.48
CA ALA A 491 -10.35 -31.81 14.80
C ALA A 491 -11.70 -32.55 14.78
N GLY A 492 -12.46 -32.47 13.69
CA GLY A 492 -13.69 -33.21 13.46
C GLY A 492 -14.94 -32.65 14.20
N MET A 493 -14.93 -31.36 14.53
CA MET A 493 -16.09 -30.68 15.12
C MET A 493 -17.02 -30.14 14.02
N ASP A 494 -18.33 -30.29 14.20
CA ASP A 494 -19.30 -29.61 13.33
C ASP A 494 -19.47 -28.15 13.77
N LEU A 495 -18.95 -27.23 12.96
CA LEU A 495 -19.02 -25.78 13.16
C LEU A 495 -19.75 -25.07 12.02
N SER A 496 -20.56 -25.82 11.26
CA SER A 496 -21.21 -25.36 10.03
C SER A 496 -22.03 -24.08 10.24
N GLU A 497 -22.77 -23.95 11.34
CA GLU A 497 -23.57 -22.77 11.63
C GLU A 497 -22.71 -21.52 11.74
N LYS A 498 -21.63 -21.59 12.52
CA LYS A 498 -20.70 -20.45 12.71
C LYS A 498 -19.95 -20.08 11.43
N ILE A 499 -19.57 -21.08 10.63
CA ILE A 499 -18.95 -20.86 9.31
C ILE A 499 -19.96 -20.17 8.38
N ASN A 500 -21.21 -20.65 8.34
CA ASN A 500 -22.27 -20.04 7.52
C ASN A 500 -22.56 -18.58 7.95
N ASP A 501 -22.48 -18.26 9.26
CA ASP A 501 -22.60 -16.87 9.73
C ASP A 501 -21.47 -15.99 9.19
N CYS A 502 -20.24 -16.46 9.21
CA CYS A 502 -19.11 -15.75 8.61
C CYS A 502 -19.26 -15.60 7.08
N LEU A 503 -19.74 -16.64 6.39
CA LEU A 503 -19.99 -16.56 4.94
C LEU A 503 -21.04 -15.49 4.62
N ARG A 504 -22.14 -15.42 5.38
CA ARG A 504 -23.15 -14.36 5.23
C ARG A 504 -22.57 -12.96 5.50
N PHE A 505 -21.74 -12.83 6.55
CA PHE A 505 -21.05 -11.58 6.84
C PHE A 505 -20.21 -11.09 5.66
N PHE A 506 -19.35 -11.94 5.09
CA PHE A 506 -18.53 -11.58 3.94
C PHE A 506 -19.34 -11.34 2.67
N LYS A 507 -20.42 -12.11 2.46
CA LYS A 507 -21.31 -11.90 1.30
C LYS A 507 -21.93 -10.49 1.31
N ASN A 508 -22.30 -9.99 2.48
CA ASN A 508 -22.86 -8.63 2.64
C ASN A 508 -21.82 -7.52 2.39
N LEU A 509 -20.52 -7.84 2.50
CA LEU A 509 -19.43 -6.91 2.24
C LEU A 509 -18.82 -7.05 0.84
N GLN A 510 -19.25 -8.08 0.08
CA GLN A 510 -18.70 -8.36 -1.23
C GLN A 510 -19.19 -7.35 -2.26
N HIS A 511 -18.27 -6.61 -2.84
CA HIS A 511 -18.52 -5.67 -3.92
C HIS A 511 -18.81 -6.38 -5.26
N ASN A 512 -19.44 -5.69 -6.21
CA ASN A 512 -19.75 -6.25 -7.53
C ASN A 512 -18.49 -6.69 -8.32
N SER A 513 -17.33 -6.09 -8.07
CA SER A 513 -16.05 -6.54 -8.62
C SER A 513 -15.58 -7.90 -8.08
N GLY A 514 -16.12 -8.34 -6.97
CA GLY A 514 -15.77 -9.58 -6.27
C GLY A 514 -14.93 -9.39 -5.00
N GLY A 515 -14.24 -8.27 -4.83
CA GLY A 515 -13.49 -7.97 -3.62
C GLY A 515 -14.38 -7.73 -2.41
N ILE A 516 -13.82 -7.91 -1.23
CA ILE A 516 -14.49 -7.68 0.06
C ILE A 516 -14.06 -6.32 0.58
N ARG A 517 -15.01 -5.40 0.72
CA ARG A 517 -14.73 -4.05 1.22
C ARG A 517 -14.34 -4.07 2.70
N GLU A 518 -13.50 -3.10 3.07
CA GLU A 518 -13.10 -2.90 4.46
C GLU A 518 -14.29 -2.47 5.32
N THR A 519 -14.30 -2.89 6.58
CA THR A 519 -15.26 -2.41 7.58
C THR A 519 -14.65 -1.26 8.39
N PRO A 520 -15.47 -0.43 9.06
CA PRO A 520 -14.97 0.64 9.90
C PRO A 520 -14.04 0.13 11.00
N ILE A 521 -13.05 0.94 11.32
CA ILE A 521 -12.07 0.64 12.35
C ILE A 521 -12.65 1.04 13.71
N ARG A 522 -12.68 0.10 14.65
CA ARG A 522 -13.23 0.35 15.99
C ARG A 522 -12.30 1.16 16.91
N LEU A 523 -10.97 1.06 16.71
CA LEU A 523 -9.96 1.75 17.51
C LEU A 523 -9.08 2.62 16.63
N THR A 524 -9.09 3.91 16.88
CA THR A 524 -8.48 4.94 16.02
C THR A 524 -6.99 5.17 16.26
N ASP A 525 -6.40 4.55 17.29
CA ASP A 525 -5.03 4.87 17.72
C ASP A 525 -3.95 3.99 17.10
N HIS A 526 -4.33 2.94 16.37
CA HIS A 526 -3.38 2.05 15.72
C HIS A 526 -2.92 2.56 14.35
N ALA A 527 -1.59 2.64 14.16
CA ALA A 527 -0.96 3.02 12.90
C ALA A 527 -1.33 2.09 11.75
N GLU A 528 -1.51 0.81 12.07
CA GLU A 528 -1.74 -0.28 11.13
C GLU A 528 -3.21 -0.52 10.80
N ALA A 529 -4.12 0.23 11.45
CA ALA A 529 -5.55 0.06 11.25
C ALA A 529 -5.93 0.35 9.80
N GLY A 530 -6.77 -0.48 9.22
CA GLY A 530 -7.44 -0.40 7.93
C GLY A 530 -6.90 0.50 6.83
N VAL A 531 -7.55 0.51 5.72
CA VAL A 531 -7.18 1.32 4.55
C VAL A 531 -8.36 2.10 3.97
N GLY A 532 -9.52 2.00 4.59
CA GLY A 532 -10.72 2.74 4.19
C GLY A 532 -10.64 4.22 4.53
N ILE A 533 -11.41 5.05 3.83
CA ILE A 533 -11.54 6.48 4.05
C ILE A 533 -12.85 6.73 4.81
N GLY A 534 -12.76 7.18 6.06
CA GLY A 534 -13.94 7.60 6.82
C GLY A 534 -14.85 6.46 7.31
N ASP A 535 -16.15 6.69 7.30
CA ASP A 535 -17.16 5.92 8.03
C ASP A 535 -17.74 4.72 7.27
N SER A 536 -17.02 4.02 6.42
CA SER A 536 -17.53 2.78 5.79
C SER A 536 -18.25 2.87 4.46
N SER A 537 -18.36 4.03 3.84
CA SER A 537 -19.01 4.14 2.53
C SER A 537 -18.09 3.76 1.37
N ASP A 538 -16.79 3.73 1.62
CA ASP A 538 -15.82 3.49 0.55
C ASP A 538 -15.62 2.00 0.28
N ASN A 539 -15.65 1.64 -1.00
CA ASN A 539 -15.45 0.27 -1.44
C ASN A 539 -13.95 -0.04 -1.59
N ILE A 540 -13.18 0.12 -0.51
CA ILE A 540 -11.74 -0.19 -0.47
C ILE A 540 -11.53 -1.63 0.03
N ALA A 541 -10.77 -2.42 -0.72
CA ALA A 541 -10.33 -3.76 -0.35
C ALA A 541 -8.93 -3.71 0.27
N ASP A 542 -8.74 -4.30 1.46
CA ASP A 542 -7.41 -4.53 2.07
C ASP A 542 -6.89 -5.92 1.70
N MET A 543 -5.83 -5.96 0.88
CA MET A 543 -5.18 -7.21 0.43
C MET A 543 -4.21 -7.77 1.47
N LEU A 544 -3.82 -6.95 2.47
CA LEU A 544 -2.84 -7.34 3.47
C LEU A 544 -3.47 -8.07 4.65
N TYR A 545 -4.58 -7.53 5.16
CA TYR A 545 -5.17 -8.03 6.39
C TYR A 545 -6.52 -8.73 6.22
N CYS A 546 -7.19 -8.56 5.07
CA CYS A 546 -8.55 -9.06 4.89
C CYS A 546 -8.68 -9.99 3.69
N ASN A 547 -8.62 -9.47 2.47
CA ASN A 547 -8.96 -10.23 1.26
C ASN A 547 -8.06 -11.46 1.03
N ASN A 548 -6.76 -11.37 1.31
CA ASN A 548 -5.85 -12.51 1.24
C ASN A 548 -6.23 -13.61 2.25
N PHE A 549 -6.58 -13.27 3.49
CA PHE A 549 -6.95 -14.25 4.50
C PHE A 549 -8.34 -14.85 4.31
N ILE A 550 -9.29 -14.05 3.79
CA ILE A 550 -10.59 -14.55 3.37
C ILE A 550 -10.41 -15.58 2.24
N LEU A 551 -9.58 -15.26 1.25
CA LEU A 551 -9.22 -16.19 0.17
C LEU A 551 -8.60 -17.48 0.74
N CYS A 552 -7.67 -17.39 1.68
CA CYS A 552 -7.06 -18.55 2.34
C CYS A 552 -8.10 -19.42 3.06
N ALA A 553 -8.97 -18.83 3.87
CA ALA A 553 -10.00 -19.56 4.59
C ALA A 553 -11.02 -20.22 3.66
N LEU A 554 -11.47 -19.51 2.63
CA LEU A 554 -12.41 -20.02 1.64
C LEU A 554 -11.79 -21.14 0.79
N SER A 555 -10.48 -21.04 0.44
CA SER A 555 -9.78 -22.11 -0.29
C SER A 555 -9.76 -23.43 0.49
N VAL A 556 -9.73 -23.37 1.83
CA VAL A 556 -9.89 -24.52 2.72
C VAL A 556 -11.32 -25.05 2.68
N ILE A 557 -12.31 -24.16 2.91
CA ILE A 557 -13.73 -24.55 3.02
C ILE A 557 -14.23 -25.18 1.72
N CYS A 558 -13.90 -24.63 0.58
CA CYS A 558 -14.32 -25.14 -0.72
C CYS A 558 -13.79 -26.56 -1.05
N LYS A 559 -12.75 -27.01 -0.33
CA LYS A 559 -12.10 -28.32 -0.50
C LYS A 559 -12.21 -29.23 0.73
N MET A 560 -13.01 -28.87 1.72
CA MET A 560 -13.23 -29.71 2.91
C MET A 560 -13.75 -31.09 2.54
N LYS A 561 -13.20 -32.11 3.21
CA LYS A 561 -13.68 -33.50 3.09
C LYS A 561 -14.94 -33.72 3.90
N ASN A 562 -15.07 -32.99 5.02
CA ASN A 562 -16.19 -33.11 5.94
C ASN A 562 -16.92 -31.76 6.10
N PRO A 563 -17.64 -31.28 5.07
CA PRO A 563 -18.25 -29.96 5.13
C PRO A 563 -19.51 -29.92 6.02
N HIS A 564 -20.05 -31.06 6.44
CA HIS A 564 -21.30 -31.15 7.19
C HIS A 564 -22.43 -30.31 6.53
N SER A 565 -23.01 -29.35 7.27
CA SER A 565 -24.08 -28.47 6.80
C SER A 565 -23.58 -27.08 6.35
N ILE A 566 -22.32 -26.94 5.95
CA ILE A 566 -21.81 -25.69 5.36
C ILE A 566 -22.50 -25.45 4.02
N ASP A 567 -22.93 -24.19 3.79
CA ASP A 567 -23.41 -23.77 2.48
C ASP A 567 -22.22 -23.60 1.50
N LEU A 568 -21.84 -24.72 0.89
CA LEU A 568 -20.73 -24.76 -0.07
C LEU A 568 -21.03 -23.95 -1.34
N ASN A 569 -22.29 -23.75 -1.71
CA ASN A 569 -22.63 -22.93 -2.87
C ASN A 569 -22.34 -21.46 -2.57
N LEU A 570 -22.72 -20.97 -1.39
CA LEU A 570 -22.39 -19.62 -0.94
C LEU A 570 -20.86 -19.44 -0.80
N ALA A 571 -20.18 -20.43 -0.20
CA ALA A 571 -18.73 -20.37 -0.04
C ALA A 571 -18.01 -20.27 -1.39
N ARG A 572 -18.41 -21.06 -2.38
CA ARG A 572 -17.86 -21.04 -3.75
C ARG A 572 -18.19 -19.74 -4.48
N ASP A 573 -19.42 -19.24 -4.37
CA ASP A 573 -19.79 -17.96 -5.00
C ASP A 573 -18.93 -16.80 -4.47
N ILE A 574 -18.68 -16.74 -3.16
CA ILE A 574 -17.79 -15.73 -2.56
C ILE A 574 -16.35 -15.96 -3.02
N TYR A 575 -15.86 -17.19 -2.97
CA TYR A 575 -14.51 -17.56 -3.34
C TYR A 575 -14.19 -17.23 -4.78
N ASP A 576 -15.00 -17.67 -5.72
CA ASP A 576 -14.78 -17.49 -7.17
C ASP A 576 -14.72 -16.01 -7.54
N LYS A 577 -15.66 -15.21 -7.00
CA LYS A 577 -15.67 -13.75 -7.22
C LYS A 577 -14.46 -13.06 -6.61
N LEU A 578 -14.09 -13.44 -5.38
CA LEU A 578 -12.91 -12.87 -4.71
C LEU A 578 -11.62 -13.26 -5.44
N ARG A 579 -11.49 -14.53 -5.85
CA ARG A 579 -10.37 -15.00 -6.65
C ARG A 579 -10.25 -14.18 -7.95
N ASP A 580 -11.32 -14.07 -8.71
CA ASP A 580 -11.33 -13.34 -9.98
C ASP A 580 -10.95 -11.87 -9.80
N PHE A 581 -11.42 -11.23 -8.71
CA PHE A 581 -11.00 -9.88 -8.33
C PHE A 581 -9.49 -9.82 -8.07
N ILE A 582 -8.96 -10.72 -7.26
CA ILE A 582 -7.53 -10.76 -6.92
C ILE A 582 -6.66 -11.01 -8.17
N LEU A 583 -7.08 -11.91 -9.07
CA LEU A 583 -6.37 -12.14 -10.33
C LEU A 583 -6.37 -10.89 -11.22
N ALA A 584 -7.49 -10.17 -11.27
CA ALA A 584 -7.62 -8.94 -12.06
C ALA A 584 -6.81 -7.76 -11.48
N ALA A 585 -6.63 -7.72 -10.15
CA ALA A 585 -5.90 -6.67 -9.45
C ALA A 585 -4.38 -6.85 -9.47
N GLN A 586 -3.83 -8.01 -9.89
CA GLN A 586 -2.38 -8.20 -9.94
C GLN A 586 -1.70 -7.14 -10.82
N ILE A 587 -0.61 -6.54 -10.33
CA ILE A 587 0.11 -5.49 -11.05
C ILE A 587 0.77 -6.05 -12.32
N LYS A 588 0.63 -5.30 -13.42
CA LYS A 588 1.10 -5.66 -14.77
C LYS A 588 1.66 -4.43 -15.48
N ASP A 589 2.67 -4.65 -16.32
CA ASP A 589 3.21 -3.64 -17.25
C ASP A 589 3.73 -2.36 -16.55
N SER A 590 4.11 -2.48 -15.26
CA SER A 590 4.64 -1.39 -14.42
C SER A 590 6.14 -1.53 -14.15
N GLY A 591 6.74 -2.56 -14.69
CA GLY A 591 8.17 -2.86 -14.56
C GLY A 591 8.49 -3.92 -13.50
N PRO A 592 9.72 -4.44 -13.54
CA PRO A 592 10.11 -5.64 -12.78
C PRO A 592 9.88 -5.54 -11.27
N ARG A 593 9.96 -4.34 -10.72
CA ARG A 593 9.76 -4.12 -9.27
C ARG A 593 8.34 -4.40 -8.82
N PHE A 594 7.36 -4.19 -9.69
CA PHE A 594 5.94 -4.22 -9.33
C PHE A 594 5.19 -5.38 -9.95
N ASP A 595 5.57 -5.77 -11.18
CA ASP A 595 4.84 -6.78 -11.97
C ASP A 595 4.79 -8.13 -11.27
N GLY A 596 3.58 -8.60 -11.02
CA GLY A 596 3.30 -9.86 -10.32
C GLY A 596 2.98 -9.70 -8.83
N GLY A 597 3.19 -8.51 -8.24
CA GLY A 597 2.79 -8.20 -6.87
C GLY A 597 1.38 -7.61 -6.78
N TRP A 598 0.94 -7.36 -5.54
CA TRP A 598 -0.27 -6.61 -5.20
C TRP A 598 0.06 -5.58 -4.14
N MET A 599 -0.47 -4.35 -4.30
CA MET A 599 -0.47 -3.38 -3.22
C MET A 599 -1.56 -3.69 -2.21
N ARG A 600 -1.45 -3.12 -1.00
CA ARG A 600 -2.35 -3.38 0.11
C ARG A 600 -3.79 -2.94 -0.16
N ALA A 601 -3.99 -1.69 -0.59
CA ALA A 601 -5.31 -1.10 -0.72
C ALA A 601 -5.75 -0.97 -2.18
N PHE A 602 -6.99 -1.33 -2.46
CA PHE A 602 -7.59 -1.26 -3.80
C PHE A 602 -8.98 -0.64 -3.75
N ASP A 603 -9.18 0.44 -4.49
CA ASP A 603 -10.48 1.09 -4.68
C ASP A 603 -11.25 0.34 -5.77
N MET A 604 -12.32 -0.33 -5.36
CA MET A 604 -13.10 -1.20 -6.24
C MET A 604 -14.08 -0.43 -7.13
N ASP A 605 -14.47 0.78 -6.76
CA ASP A 605 -15.34 1.64 -7.59
C ASP A 605 -14.58 2.21 -8.78
N HIS A 606 -13.31 2.58 -8.56
CA HIS A 606 -12.46 3.17 -9.59
C HIS A 606 -11.51 2.16 -10.26
N ASN A 607 -11.45 0.93 -9.75
CA ASN A 607 -10.55 -0.13 -10.24
C ASN A 607 -9.07 0.25 -10.21
N GLU A 608 -8.64 0.94 -9.15
CA GLU A 608 -7.26 1.41 -8.97
C GLU A 608 -6.74 1.13 -7.55
N TYR A 609 -5.43 1.07 -7.40
CA TYR A 609 -4.80 1.04 -6.08
C TYR A 609 -4.96 2.38 -5.39
N TYR A 610 -5.73 2.39 -4.32
CA TYR A 610 -5.95 3.55 -3.48
C TYR A 610 -6.50 3.16 -2.11
N GLY A 611 -6.09 3.91 -1.09
CA GLY A 611 -6.58 3.81 0.27
C GLY A 611 -5.81 4.72 1.20
N LEU A 612 -6.25 4.81 2.45
CA LEU A 612 -5.61 5.61 3.48
C LEU A 612 -5.09 4.75 4.61
N ASN A 613 -3.89 5.06 5.04
CA ASN A 613 -3.33 4.51 6.27
C ASN A 613 -2.18 5.38 6.73
N LYS A 614 -2.02 5.55 8.04
CA LYS A 614 -0.95 6.38 8.63
C LYS A 614 0.42 5.72 8.66
N ASP A 615 0.48 4.41 8.43
CA ASP A 615 1.74 3.68 8.43
C ASP A 615 2.52 3.97 7.14
N LYS A 616 3.72 4.51 7.29
CA LYS A 616 4.58 4.83 6.16
C LYS A 616 5.13 3.60 5.45
N ASP A 617 5.34 2.53 6.19
CA ASP A 617 5.91 1.29 5.66
C ASP A 617 4.82 0.35 5.16
N TRP A 618 3.88 -0.02 6.05
CA TRP A 618 2.75 -0.94 5.77
C TRP A 618 1.48 -0.23 5.32
N GLY A 619 1.58 1.01 4.85
CA GLY A 619 0.45 1.80 4.39
C GLY A 619 -0.24 1.25 3.14
N ALA A 620 -1.14 2.05 2.57
CA ALA A 620 -2.06 1.63 1.52
C ALA A 620 -1.41 1.01 0.28
N TYR A 621 -0.18 1.36 0.00
CA TYR A 621 0.50 0.97 -1.24
C TYR A 621 1.70 0.05 -1.04
N CYS A 622 1.92 -0.48 0.14
CA CYS A 622 2.99 -1.45 0.35
C CYS A 622 2.75 -2.73 -0.46
N ILE A 623 3.84 -3.37 -0.89
CA ILE A 623 3.82 -4.70 -1.51
C ILE A 623 4.69 -5.60 -0.64
N MET A 624 4.10 -6.65 -0.07
CA MET A 624 4.78 -7.51 0.90
C MET A 624 5.12 -8.87 0.31
N ALA A 625 6.33 -9.34 0.54
CA ALA A 625 6.82 -10.62 0.04
C ALA A 625 6.02 -11.81 0.61
N GLY A 626 5.82 -11.85 1.92
CA GLY A 626 5.12 -12.96 2.58
C GLY A 626 3.60 -12.76 2.66
N TRP A 627 3.18 -11.64 3.22
CA TRP A 627 1.79 -11.46 3.64
C TRP A 627 0.78 -11.24 2.51
N ILE A 628 1.17 -10.60 1.44
CA ILE A 628 0.32 -10.40 0.26
C ILE A 628 0.76 -11.37 -0.83
N THR A 629 1.96 -11.15 -1.37
CA THR A 629 2.48 -11.88 -2.54
C THR A 629 2.91 -13.32 -2.20
N GLY A 630 2.99 -13.67 -0.92
CA GLY A 630 3.17 -15.05 -0.46
C GLY A 630 1.84 -15.77 -0.22
N PHE A 631 0.93 -15.18 0.57
CA PHE A 631 -0.33 -15.84 0.93
C PHE A 631 -1.29 -16.03 -0.24
N ILE A 632 -1.44 -15.04 -1.10
CA ILE A 632 -2.32 -15.15 -2.27
C ILE A 632 -1.94 -16.37 -3.14
N PRO A 633 -0.68 -16.50 -3.61
CA PRO A 633 -0.28 -17.67 -4.38
C PRO A 633 -0.41 -18.99 -3.60
N LEU A 634 -0.11 -19.01 -2.28
CA LEU A 634 -0.28 -20.23 -1.47
C LEU A 634 -1.74 -20.69 -1.39
N ALA A 635 -2.70 -19.77 -1.35
CA ALA A 635 -4.11 -20.10 -1.43
C ALA A 635 -4.52 -20.60 -2.83
N LEU A 636 -4.00 -19.96 -3.89
CA LEU A 636 -4.27 -20.32 -5.28
C LEU A 636 -3.66 -21.69 -5.67
N LEU A 637 -2.48 -22.03 -5.14
CA LEU A 637 -1.87 -23.35 -5.34
C LEU A 637 -2.76 -24.50 -4.85
N ASN A 638 -3.57 -24.26 -3.83
CA ASN A 638 -4.57 -25.24 -3.39
C ASN A 638 -5.57 -25.56 -4.51
N GLU A 639 -5.95 -24.61 -5.34
CA GLU A 639 -6.84 -24.83 -6.48
C GLU A 639 -6.17 -25.61 -7.61
N LEU A 640 -4.87 -25.46 -7.79
CA LEU A 640 -4.06 -26.18 -8.78
C LEU A 640 -3.78 -27.64 -8.40
N GLY A 641 -4.39 -28.16 -7.34
CA GLY A 641 -4.28 -29.57 -6.96
C GLY A 641 -3.22 -29.88 -5.91
N GLU A 642 -2.52 -28.87 -5.40
CA GLU A 642 -1.56 -29.06 -4.34
C GLU A 642 -2.23 -29.26 -2.97
N ASP A 643 -1.51 -29.91 -2.05
CA ASP A 643 -1.92 -29.96 -0.65
C ASP A 643 -2.02 -28.56 -0.07
N SER A 644 -3.12 -28.29 0.61
CA SER A 644 -3.34 -26.98 1.22
C SER A 644 -2.20 -26.63 2.19
N PHE A 645 -1.77 -25.38 2.14
CA PHE A 645 -0.82 -24.85 3.12
C PHE A 645 -1.44 -24.77 4.52
N PHE A 646 -2.74 -24.57 4.59
CA PHE A 646 -3.46 -24.32 5.85
C PHE A 646 -4.07 -25.57 6.51
N ILE A 647 -4.15 -26.72 5.83
CA ILE A 647 -4.71 -27.97 6.38
C ILE A 647 -3.96 -29.23 5.93
#